data_171d5114a336933a34cd972b7642a105
#
_entry.id   171d5114a336933a34cd972b7642a105
#
_cell.length_a   1.000
_cell.length_b   1.000
_cell.length_c   1.000
_cell.angle_alpha   90.00
_cell.angle_beta   90.00
_cell.angle_gamma   90.00
#
_symmetry.space_group_name_H-M   'P 1'
#
loop_
_entity.id
_entity.type
_entity.pdbx_description
1 polymer ?
#
loop_
_entity_poly.entity_id
_entity_poly.type
_entity_poly.pdbx_seq_one_letter_code
_entity_poly.pdbx_strand_id
1 'polypeptide(L)'
;MVASIMLVFQLGLLLCLLLVCGLAPGFYCVRRLPWSPMEKLCGGAGLSLVLLYLAAWGIYCLSPRGAAGAAVQTGAFVVVSLICVWLGILARQDLSGLLRSPRVRRVVLGFAFLLLWTVVMLAMIRNYSGFGWFGDWLEHFQRSLFFLHRFPADTPIVMGYRLPARPPMMNVLVAFFLAQTQDRFELFQVASAFLNLLMFLPCCLMLPALGLARRPRILPLVALFAFSPVVMENATYTWTKSLSAFFVVLAFWFYLAGWRKNDRLRMAAAFLALSAGLLVHYSAGPYCLLLGLHYLLRVFWKRPRKWRELAAIVVPCALLLATWFAWSIAVYGPSVTFQSSTSVTFARQYQGNNLAKIGANLFDSIVPYVLRSGLTYSGQLNPAGVLRDNVFGFYQVNLIFGMGLAGGPLVLWLLWGFIRRHSARAREWPFWRLLIPCCIIVGVAVVGERDPFGSAHLTLIPLEVLGLSLIAAAFPWRRVAAIAVVAGCLVDFSLGVFLQARVEALANTPRRTVFAAGLNLRSGSLQPTHNSLSGMAWQNWYSVHRFALSRQYLGSLAGYLPPDPADRQAASRAQAQLRRVLDEDARYWQGWWQRHDYTLAFLGDDVAGESGDGAVVPQFELVILFLALMGALLREMRPAPPRRLPQRPPSRRSRR
;
A
#
# COMPACT_ATOMS: atom_id res chain seq x y z
N MET A 1 -7.74 -23.20 -21.03
CA MET A 1 -9.01 -22.53 -21.33
C MET A 1 -9.97 -22.52 -20.14
N VAL A 2 -10.38 -23.65 -19.54
CA VAL A 2 -11.31 -23.66 -18.38
C VAL A 2 -10.75 -22.90 -17.17
N ALA A 3 -9.49 -23.11 -16.81
CA ALA A 3 -8.83 -22.41 -15.71
C ALA A 3 -8.77 -20.89 -15.91
N SER A 4 -8.54 -20.45 -17.15
CA SER A 4 -8.52 -19.02 -17.49
C SER A 4 -9.90 -18.38 -17.40
N ILE A 5 -10.96 -19.08 -17.84
CA ILE A 5 -12.34 -18.61 -17.72
C ILE A 5 -12.75 -18.49 -16.24
N MET A 6 -12.36 -19.47 -15.42
CA MET A 6 -12.63 -19.45 -13.99
C MET A 6 -11.93 -18.26 -13.31
N LEU A 7 -10.68 -17.98 -13.64
CA LEU A 7 -9.95 -16.82 -13.10
C LEU A 7 -10.63 -15.49 -13.48
N VAL A 8 -11.04 -15.33 -14.73
CA VAL A 8 -11.77 -14.13 -15.18
C VAL A 8 -13.08 -13.95 -14.40
N PHE A 9 -13.83 -15.02 -14.21
CA PHE A 9 -15.05 -14.97 -13.39
C PHE A 9 -14.74 -14.58 -11.94
N GLN A 10 -13.73 -15.17 -11.33
CA GLN A 10 -13.31 -14.85 -9.96
C GLN A 10 -12.82 -13.41 -9.82
N LEU A 11 -12.07 -12.89 -10.80
CA LEU A 11 -11.67 -11.48 -10.84
C LEU A 11 -12.88 -10.55 -10.95
N GLY A 12 -13.85 -10.89 -11.79
CA GLY A 12 -15.10 -10.14 -11.91
C GLY A 12 -15.88 -10.10 -10.60
N LEU A 13 -16.04 -11.25 -9.95
CA LEU A 13 -16.68 -11.36 -8.63
C LEU A 13 -15.93 -10.56 -7.57
N LEU A 14 -14.60 -10.70 -7.52
CA LEU A 14 -13.74 -9.95 -6.58
C LEU A 14 -13.91 -8.44 -6.75
N LEU A 15 -13.87 -7.93 -7.98
CA LEU A 15 -14.05 -6.51 -8.26
C LEU A 15 -15.45 -6.02 -7.87
N CYS A 16 -16.50 -6.81 -8.12
CA CYS A 16 -17.85 -6.49 -7.67
C CYS A 16 -17.92 -6.40 -6.14
N LEU A 17 -17.35 -7.38 -5.42
CA LEU A 17 -17.31 -7.39 -3.97
C LEU A 17 -16.52 -6.18 -3.42
N LEU A 18 -15.36 -5.90 -3.98
CA LEU A 18 -14.54 -4.75 -3.59
C LEU A 18 -15.27 -3.41 -3.76
N LEU A 19 -15.98 -3.24 -4.87
CA LEU A 19 -16.74 -2.01 -5.15
C LEU A 19 -17.96 -1.89 -4.23
N VAL A 20 -18.76 -2.96 -4.10
CA VAL A 20 -19.99 -2.93 -3.32
C VAL A 20 -19.68 -2.87 -1.83
N CYS A 21 -18.90 -3.81 -1.30
CA CYS A 21 -18.59 -3.85 0.13
C CYS A 21 -17.66 -2.70 0.56
N GLY A 22 -16.77 -2.25 -0.34
CA GLY A 22 -15.87 -1.14 -0.08
C GLY A 22 -16.52 0.26 -0.10
N LEU A 23 -17.78 0.38 -0.59
CA LEU A 23 -18.46 1.68 -0.65
C LEU A 23 -19.84 1.68 0.01
N ALA A 24 -20.69 0.67 -0.24
CA ALA A 24 -22.12 0.77 0.07
C ALA A 24 -22.44 0.96 1.57
N PRO A 25 -21.88 0.19 2.52
CA PRO A 25 -22.29 0.32 3.92
C PRO A 25 -21.92 1.69 4.52
N GLY A 26 -20.71 2.16 4.31
CA GLY A 26 -20.28 3.46 4.80
C GLY A 26 -20.98 4.61 4.07
N PHE A 27 -21.20 4.50 2.76
CA PHE A 27 -21.97 5.49 2.01
C PHE A 27 -23.41 5.56 2.53
N TYR A 28 -24.06 4.43 2.81
CA TYR A 28 -25.39 4.40 3.41
C TYR A 28 -25.43 5.20 4.72
N CYS A 29 -24.41 5.11 5.56
CA CYS A 29 -24.32 5.87 6.81
C CYS A 29 -24.14 7.38 6.58
N VAL A 30 -23.29 7.77 5.59
CA VAL A 30 -22.95 9.19 5.40
C VAL A 30 -23.84 9.91 4.38
N ARG A 31 -24.72 9.22 3.66
CA ARG A 31 -25.51 9.78 2.54
C ARG A 31 -26.35 11.01 2.90
N ARG A 32 -26.87 11.05 4.12
CA ARG A 32 -27.70 12.15 4.63
C ARG A 32 -26.92 13.25 5.34
N LEU A 33 -25.60 13.07 5.54
CA LEU A 33 -24.79 14.09 6.20
C LEU A 33 -24.62 15.32 5.29
N PRO A 34 -24.47 16.54 5.86
CA PRO A 34 -24.26 17.77 5.09
C PRO A 34 -22.81 17.85 4.57
N TRP A 35 -22.36 16.76 3.94
CA TRP A 35 -21.05 16.62 3.34
C TRP A 35 -21.12 16.83 1.83
N SER A 36 -20.05 17.35 1.25
CA SER A 36 -19.93 17.45 -0.21
C SER A 36 -19.94 16.06 -0.87
N PRO A 37 -20.29 15.94 -2.16
CA PRO A 37 -20.25 14.66 -2.87
C PRO A 37 -18.89 13.93 -2.75
N MET A 38 -17.78 14.67 -2.82
CA MET A 38 -16.45 14.08 -2.65
C MET A 38 -16.18 13.63 -1.22
N GLU A 39 -16.63 14.37 -0.19
CA GLU A 39 -16.54 13.93 1.20
C GLU A 39 -17.37 12.67 1.44
N LYS A 40 -18.56 12.55 0.82
CA LYS A 40 -19.40 11.35 0.91
C LYS A 40 -18.75 10.15 0.23
N LEU A 41 -18.11 10.33 -0.92
CA LEU A 41 -17.38 9.27 -1.60
C LEU A 41 -16.21 8.77 -0.74
N CYS A 42 -15.31 9.66 -0.34
CA CYS A 42 -14.11 9.30 0.39
C CYS A 42 -14.42 8.80 1.82
N GLY A 43 -15.29 9.52 2.54
CA GLY A 43 -15.71 9.16 3.88
C GLY A 43 -16.57 7.89 3.90
N GLY A 44 -17.41 7.70 2.86
CA GLY A 44 -18.17 6.46 2.67
C GLY A 44 -17.25 5.26 2.44
N ALA A 45 -16.27 5.37 1.57
CA ALA A 45 -15.28 4.31 1.36
C ALA A 45 -14.50 4.00 2.64
N GLY A 46 -13.97 5.02 3.33
CA GLY A 46 -13.24 4.81 4.58
C GLY A 46 -14.09 4.16 5.68
N LEU A 47 -15.31 4.62 5.86
CA LEU A 47 -16.23 4.04 6.86
C LEU A 47 -16.67 2.62 6.46
N SER A 48 -16.85 2.34 5.15
CA SER A 48 -17.13 0.98 4.68
C SER A 48 -16.04 0.00 5.08
N LEU A 49 -14.77 0.36 4.87
CA LEU A 49 -13.65 -0.49 5.26
C LEU A 49 -13.58 -0.71 6.77
N VAL A 50 -13.89 0.30 7.58
CA VAL A 50 -13.96 0.16 9.04
C VAL A 50 -15.08 -0.78 9.44
N LEU A 51 -16.29 -0.62 8.91
CA LEU A 51 -17.45 -1.47 9.21
C LEU A 51 -17.21 -2.91 8.75
N LEU A 52 -16.63 -3.08 7.56
CA LEU A 52 -16.31 -4.40 7.02
C LEU A 52 -15.23 -5.09 7.86
N TYR A 53 -14.21 -4.35 8.29
CA TYR A 53 -13.20 -4.87 9.22
C TYR A 53 -13.84 -5.32 10.54
N LEU A 54 -14.69 -4.50 11.14
CA LEU A 54 -15.35 -4.85 12.41
C LEU A 54 -16.22 -6.10 12.26
N ALA A 55 -16.97 -6.22 11.16
CA ALA A 55 -17.78 -7.41 10.87
C ALA A 55 -16.89 -8.65 10.67
N ALA A 56 -15.89 -8.56 9.79
CA ALA A 56 -14.98 -9.67 9.49
C ALA A 56 -14.17 -10.09 10.73
N TRP A 57 -13.69 -9.13 11.52
CA TRP A 57 -12.97 -9.37 12.75
C TRP A 57 -13.87 -10.05 13.81
N GLY A 58 -15.09 -9.55 13.99
CA GLY A 58 -16.06 -10.15 14.90
C GLY A 58 -16.39 -11.59 14.53
N ILE A 59 -16.63 -11.85 13.24
CA ILE A 59 -16.87 -13.20 12.72
C ILE A 59 -15.65 -14.09 12.96
N TYR A 60 -14.43 -13.59 12.68
CA TYR A 60 -13.19 -14.33 12.97
C TYR A 60 -13.06 -14.70 14.45
N CYS A 61 -13.37 -13.79 15.36
CA CYS A 61 -13.28 -14.06 16.80
C CYS A 61 -14.35 -15.06 17.28
N LEU A 62 -15.56 -15.00 16.72
CA LEU A 62 -16.71 -15.81 17.17
C LEU A 62 -16.80 -17.19 16.52
N SER A 63 -16.21 -17.37 15.32
CA SER A 63 -16.27 -18.66 14.62
C SER A 63 -15.42 -19.72 15.33
N PRO A 64 -15.81 -21.00 15.31
CA PRO A 64 -15.01 -22.11 15.85
C PRO A 64 -13.65 -22.22 15.16
N ARG A 65 -12.69 -22.89 15.80
CA ARG A 65 -11.40 -23.21 15.17
C ARG A 65 -11.51 -24.42 14.23
N GLY A 66 -10.56 -24.54 13.27
CA GLY A 66 -10.47 -25.67 12.35
C GLY A 66 -11.34 -25.51 11.08
N ALA A 67 -11.39 -26.55 10.26
CA ALA A 67 -12.01 -26.52 8.94
C ALA A 67 -13.52 -26.19 8.97
N ALA A 68 -14.26 -26.75 9.93
CA ALA A 68 -15.68 -26.43 10.12
C ALA A 68 -15.88 -24.93 10.45
N GLY A 69 -15.00 -24.36 11.26
CA GLY A 69 -15.03 -22.94 11.59
C GLY A 69 -14.70 -22.05 10.39
N ALA A 70 -13.80 -22.46 9.50
CA ALA A 70 -13.51 -21.75 8.26
C ALA A 70 -14.73 -21.72 7.32
N ALA A 71 -15.47 -22.82 7.22
CA ALA A 71 -16.71 -22.87 6.44
C ALA A 71 -17.80 -21.95 7.01
N VAL A 72 -18.00 -21.96 8.33
CA VAL A 72 -18.94 -21.05 9.02
C VAL A 72 -18.53 -19.59 8.81
N GLN A 73 -17.25 -19.28 8.93
CA GLN A 73 -16.69 -17.95 8.67
C GLN A 73 -16.98 -17.50 7.23
N THR A 74 -16.75 -18.36 6.25
CA THR A 74 -17.03 -18.04 4.82
C THR A 74 -18.52 -17.80 4.60
N GLY A 75 -19.41 -18.64 5.15
CA GLY A 75 -20.86 -18.43 5.08
C GLY A 75 -21.28 -17.09 5.69
N ALA A 76 -20.73 -16.73 6.86
CA ALA A 76 -20.99 -15.44 7.50
C ALA A 76 -20.48 -14.25 6.66
N PHE A 77 -19.34 -14.39 5.99
CA PHE A 77 -18.82 -13.35 5.09
C PHE A 77 -19.72 -13.14 3.87
N VAL A 78 -20.30 -14.21 3.31
CA VAL A 78 -21.32 -14.11 2.24
C VAL A 78 -22.54 -13.32 2.73
N VAL A 79 -23.04 -13.61 3.94
CA VAL A 79 -24.16 -12.86 4.53
C VAL A 79 -23.83 -11.38 4.68
N VAL A 80 -22.63 -11.03 5.15
CA VAL A 80 -22.18 -9.64 5.23
C VAL A 80 -22.16 -8.98 3.84
N SER A 81 -21.69 -9.69 2.81
CA SER A 81 -21.69 -9.17 1.44
C SER A 81 -23.11 -8.93 0.92
N LEU A 82 -24.06 -9.83 1.20
CA LEU A 82 -25.47 -9.65 0.85
C LEU A 82 -26.08 -8.44 1.57
N ILE A 83 -25.73 -8.22 2.84
CA ILE A 83 -26.11 -6.99 3.56
C ILE A 83 -25.54 -5.76 2.88
N CYS A 84 -24.27 -5.78 2.45
CA CYS A 84 -23.66 -4.68 1.71
C CYS A 84 -24.40 -4.39 0.39
N VAL A 85 -24.77 -5.43 -0.36
CA VAL A 85 -25.58 -5.30 -1.59
C VAL A 85 -26.94 -4.66 -1.26
N TRP A 86 -27.63 -5.15 -0.24
CA TRP A 86 -28.91 -4.62 0.19
C TRP A 86 -28.83 -3.15 0.59
N LEU A 87 -27.82 -2.75 1.38
CA LEU A 87 -27.58 -1.35 1.73
C LEU A 87 -27.29 -0.49 0.49
N GLY A 88 -26.59 -1.05 -0.51
CA GLY A 88 -26.37 -0.41 -1.81
C GLY A 88 -27.67 -0.17 -2.58
N ILE A 89 -28.57 -1.16 -2.57
CA ILE A 89 -29.91 -1.04 -3.20
C ILE A 89 -30.74 0.03 -2.48
N LEU A 90 -30.74 0.05 -1.16
CA LEU A 90 -31.42 1.09 -0.37
C LEU A 90 -30.87 2.51 -0.64
N ALA A 91 -29.57 2.61 -0.94
CA ALA A 91 -28.89 3.88 -1.21
C ALA A 91 -28.83 4.22 -2.72
N ARG A 92 -29.43 3.44 -3.62
CA ARG A 92 -29.24 3.53 -5.08
C ARG A 92 -29.53 4.91 -5.67
N GLN A 93 -30.55 5.60 -5.17
CA GLN A 93 -30.89 6.95 -5.66
C GLN A 93 -29.82 7.98 -5.24
N ASP A 94 -29.35 7.90 -3.98
CA ASP A 94 -28.29 8.77 -3.46
C ASP A 94 -26.95 8.49 -4.17
N LEU A 95 -26.63 7.21 -4.45
CA LEU A 95 -25.47 6.79 -5.24
C LEU A 95 -25.53 7.33 -6.67
N SER A 96 -26.69 7.20 -7.32
CA SER A 96 -26.90 7.78 -8.66
C SER A 96 -26.72 9.30 -8.62
N GLY A 97 -27.28 9.98 -7.61
CA GLY A 97 -27.09 11.41 -7.38
C GLY A 97 -25.61 11.79 -7.19
N LEU A 98 -24.85 10.96 -6.44
CA LEU A 98 -23.42 11.12 -6.25
C LEU A 98 -22.66 11.05 -7.59
N LEU A 99 -22.93 10.03 -8.40
CA LEU A 99 -22.29 9.79 -9.70
C LEU A 99 -22.68 10.85 -10.76
N ARG A 100 -23.81 11.55 -10.61
CA ARG A 100 -24.17 12.69 -11.46
C ARG A 100 -23.23 13.88 -11.27
N SER A 101 -22.51 13.96 -10.13
CA SER A 101 -21.50 14.99 -9.92
C SER A 101 -20.34 14.82 -10.90
N PRO A 102 -20.05 15.78 -11.78
CA PRO A 102 -18.96 15.65 -12.77
C PRO A 102 -17.60 15.42 -12.12
N ARG A 103 -17.39 15.97 -10.92
CA ARG A 103 -16.15 15.79 -10.18
C ARG A 103 -16.01 14.35 -9.67
N VAL A 104 -17.06 13.80 -9.08
CA VAL A 104 -17.07 12.41 -8.59
C VAL A 104 -16.85 11.46 -9.76
N ARG A 105 -17.57 11.64 -10.88
CA ARG A 105 -17.44 10.79 -12.07
C ARG A 105 -16.01 10.77 -12.61
N ARG A 106 -15.36 11.94 -12.70
CA ARG A 106 -13.94 12.04 -13.11
C ARG A 106 -12.99 11.31 -12.15
N VAL A 107 -13.25 11.40 -10.85
CA VAL A 107 -12.44 10.71 -9.85
C VAL A 107 -12.64 9.20 -9.94
N VAL A 108 -13.87 8.72 -10.09
CA VAL A 108 -14.17 7.28 -10.24
C VAL A 108 -13.54 6.73 -11.53
N LEU A 109 -13.65 7.46 -12.65
CA LEU A 109 -12.98 7.06 -13.89
C LEU A 109 -11.44 7.07 -13.76
N GLY A 110 -10.89 8.07 -13.08
CA GLY A 110 -9.45 8.12 -12.79
C GLY A 110 -8.99 6.96 -11.92
N PHE A 111 -9.76 6.61 -10.90
CA PHE A 111 -9.49 5.44 -10.07
C PHE A 111 -9.56 4.12 -10.86
N ALA A 112 -10.61 3.95 -11.66
CA ALA A 112 -10.76 2.76 -12.50
C ALA A 112 -9.61 2.62 -13.52
N PHE A 113 -9.19 3.76 -14.12
CA PHE A 113 -8.03 3.79 -14.99
C PHE A 113 -6.75 3.36 -14.26
N LEU A 114 -6.49 3.91 -13.05
CA LEU A 114 -5.31 3.59 -12.26
C LEU A 114 -5.33 2.11 -11.81
N LEU A 115 -6.49 1.58 -11.45
CA LEU A 115 -6.61 0.17 -11.09
C LEU A 115 -6.26 -0.74 -12.28
N LEU A 116 -6.83 -0.46 -13.44
CA LEU A 116 -6.52 -1.23 -14.65
C LEU A 116 -5.04 -1.08 -15.05
N TRP A 117 -4.49 0.14 -14.97
CA TRP A 117 -3.08 0.40 -15.19
C TRP A 117 -2.20 -0.44 -14.26
N THR A 118 -2.54 -0.49 -12.97
CA THR A 118 -1.80 -1.29 -11.99
C THR A 118 -1.92 -2.80 -12.26
N VAL A 119 -3.09 -3.28 -12.72
CA VAL A 119 -3.24 -4.69 -13.13
C VAL A 119 -2.36 -5.00 -14.35
N VAL A 120 -2.27 -4.08 -15.32
CA VAL A 120 -1.34 -4.23 -16.45
C VAL A 120 0.11 -4.27 -15.97
N MET A 121 0.48 -3.44 -14.99
CA MET A 121 1.82 -3.48 -14.40
C MET A 121 2.09 -4.80 -13.68
N LEU A 122 1.14 -5.30 -12.90
CA LEU A 122 1.24 -6.63 -12.25
C LEU A 122 1.48 -7.74 -13.26
N ALA A 123 0.82 -7.68 -14.42
CA ALA A 123 1.01 -8.66 -15.50
C ALA A 123 2.41 -8.58 -16.17
N MET A 124 3.10 -7.46 -16.04
CA MET A 124 4.45 -7.24 -16.58
C MET A 124 5.55 -7.63 -15.60
N ILE A 125 5.27 -7.62 -14.30
CA ILE A 125 6.26 -7.92 -13.27
C ILE A 125 6.48 -9.43 -13.23
N ARG A 126 7.70 -9.85 -13.55
CA ARG A 126 8.13 -11.25 -13.51
C ARG A 126 8.72 -11.65 -12.17
N ASN A 127 9.41 -10.72 -11.52
CA ASN A 127 10.02 -10.93 -10.23
C ASN A 127 9.98 -9.61 -9.42
N TYR A 128 9.64 -9.71 -8.14
CA TYR A 128 9.68 -8.52 -7.29
C TYR A 128 11.13 -8.11 -6.98
N SER A 129 11.43 -6.85 -7.25
CA SER A 129 12.56 -6.17 -6.65
C SER A 129 12.20 -5.82 -5.21
N GLY A 130 13.10 -5.78 -4.32
CA GLY A 130 12.78 -5.48 -2.93
C GLY A 130 13.94 -4.97 -2.11
N PHE A 131 15.12 -4.96 -2.67
CA PHE A 131 16.33 -4.58 -1.97
C PHE A 131 16.42 -5.30 -0.62
N GLY A 132 16.35 -4.59 0.52
CA GLY A 132 16.29 -5.20 1.85
C GLY A 132 14.91 -5.75 2.27
N TRP A 133 13.85 -5.55 1.47
CA TRP A 133 12.46 -5.93 1.80
C TRP A 133 11.83 -6.90 0.81
N PHE A 134 12.63 -7.63 0.07
CA PHE A 134 12.18 -8.51 -1.01
C PHE A 134 11.21 -9.62 -0.57
N GLY A 135 11.09 -9.95 0.69
CA GLY A 135 10.10 -10.91 1.21
C GLY A 135 8.76 -10.31 1.65
N ASP A 136 8.67 -8.98 1.77
CA ASP A 136 7.51 -8.31 2.34
C ASP A 136 6.24 -8.48 1.50
N TRP A 137 6.34 -8.63 0.18
CA TRP A 137 5.22 -8.81 -0.71
C TRP A 137 4.44 -10.11 -0.45
N LEU A 138 5.11 -11.16 0.04
CA LEU A 138 4.49 -12.42 0.44
C LEU A 138 3.98 -12.37 1.88
N GLU A 139 4.59 -11.58 2.77
CA GLU A 139 4.24 -11.48 4.18
C GLU A 139 2.75 -11.21 4.39
N HIS A 140 2.20 -10.24 3.66
CA HIS A 140 0.80 -9.85 3.80
C HIS A 140 -0.16 -10.87 3.21
N PHE A 141 0.23 -11.63 2.20
CA PHE A 141 -0.55 -12.76 1.73
C PHE A 141 -0.64 -13.86 2.78
N GLN A 142 0.48 -14.26 3.36
CA GLN A 142 0.49 -15.24 4.45
C GLN A 142 -0.36 -14.79 5.65
N ARG A 143 -0.31 -13.52 6.01
CA ARG A 143 -1.16 -12.95 7.06
C ARG A 143 -2.64 -12.98 6.71
N SER A 144 -2.99 -12.77 5.44
CA SER A 144 -4.37 -12.89 4.99
C SER A 144 -4.85 -14.35 5.05
N LEU A 145 -4.01 -15.30 4.65
CA LEU A 145 -4.29 -16.73 4.78
C LEU A 145 -4.41 -17.19 6.23
N PHE A 146 -3.63 -16.59 7.14
CA PHE A 146 -3.75 -16.84 8.57
C PHE A 146 -5.18 -16.60 9.06
N PHE A 147 -5.77 -15.46 8.70
CA PHE A 147 -7.14 -15.13 9.07
C PHE A 147 -8.18 -15.95 8.31
N LEU A 148 -7.92 -16.24 7.03
CA LEU A 148 -8.81 -17.01 6.17
C LEU A 148 -8.94 -18.45 6.63
N HIS A 149 -7.81 -19.13 6.86
CA HIS A 149 -7.77 -20.54 7.25
C HIS A 149 -7.73 -20.77 8.75
N ARG A 150 -7.75 -19.68 9.55
CA ARG A 150 -7.75 -19.73 11.02
C ARG A 150 -6.59 -20.53 11.58
N PHE A 151 -5.39 -20.26 11.08
CA PHE A 151 -4.18 -20.94 11.52
C PHE A 151 -3.94 -20.74 13.03
N PRO A 152 -3.24 -21.68 13.68
CA PRO A 152 -2.82 -21.53 15.07
C PRO A 152 -2.06 -20.22 15.31
N ALA A 153 -2.19 -19.66 16.52
CA ALA A 153 -1.60 -18.37 16.87
C ALA A 153 -0.07 -18.35 16.78
N ASP A 154 0.57 -19.50 16.95
CA ASP A 154 2.02 -19.71 16.87
C ASP A 154 2.54 -19.95 15.46
N THR A 155 1.65 -19.97 14.45
CA THR A 155 2.04 -20.15 13.03
C THR A 155 3.10 -19.13 12.62
N PRO A 156 4.26 -19.57 12.15
CA PRO A 156 5.32 -18.66 11.71
C PRO A 156 4.91 -17.96 10.41
N ILE A 157 5.19 -16.67 10.34
CA ILE A 157 5.09 -15.87 9.13
C ILE A 157 6.46 -15.81 8.47
N VAL A 158 6.53 -15.50 7.20
CA VAL A 158 7.79 -15.33 6.46
C VAL A 158 8.81 -14.51 7.27
N MET A 159 10.07 -14.84 7.19
CA MET A 159 11.16 -14.22 7.97
C MET A 159 11.06 -14.43 9.49
N GLY A 160 10.23 -15.37 9.96
CA GLY A 160 10.05 -15.65 11.39
C GLY A 160 9.25 -14.61 12.16
N TYR A 161 8.58 -13.70 11.46
CA TYR A 161 7.75 -12.70 12.11
C TYR A 161 6.55 -13.33 12.82
N ARG A 162 6.25 -12.80 13.99
CA ARG A 162 4.99 -13.10 14.68
C ARG A 162 3.84 -12.24 14.14
N LEU A 163 2.62 -12.73 14.27
CA LEU A 163 1.44 -12.01 13.79
C LEU A 163 1.34 -10.56 14.32
N PRO A 164 1.60 -10.26 15.62
CA PRO A 164 1.56 -8.90 16.15
C PRO A 164 2.61 -7.92 15.60
N ALA A 165 3.59 -8.40 14.86
CA ALA A 165 4.59 -7.52 14.23
C ALA A 165 3.97 -6.51 13.25
N ARG A 166 2.79 -6.82 12.70
CA ARG A 166 2.03 -5.93 11.81
C ARG A 166 0.56 -5.87 12.22
N PRO A 167 -0.11 -4.73 12.08
CA PRO A 167 -1.54 -4.61 12.39
C PRO A 167 -2.41 -5.34 11.36
N PRO A 168 -3.63 -5.77 11.71
CA PRO A 168 -4.36 -6.79 10.96
C PRO A 168 -5.32 -6.26 9.89
N MET A 169 -5.72 -4.98 9.90
CA MET A 169 -6.93 -4.52 9.21
C MET A 169 -6.93 -4.85 7.71
N MET A 170 -5.84 -4.56 6.98
CA MET A 170 -5.80 -4.88 5.55
C MET A 170 -5.86 -6.39 5.30
N ASN A 171 -5.13 -7.18 6.10
CA ASN A 171 -5.06 -8.62 5.92
C ASN A 171 -6.42 -9.30 6.22
N VAL A 172 -7.16 -8.82 7.21
CA VAL A 172 -8.52 -9.28 7.52
C VAL A 172 -9.51 -8.90 6.41
N LEU A 173 -9.41 -7.68 5.88
CA LEU A 173 -10.22 -7.25 4.73
C LEU A 173 -9.95 -8.12 3.50
N VAL A 174 -8.70 -8.40 3.21
CA VAL A 174 -8.34 -9.28 2.08
C VAL A 174 -8.82 -10.71 2.32
N ALA A 175 -8.66 -11.26 3.54
CA ALA A 175 -9.20 -12.57 3.89
C ALA A 175 -10.71 -12.64 3.68
N PHE A 176 -11.47 -11.58 4.01
CA PHE A 176 -12.90 -11.49 3.76
C PHE A 176 -13.25 -11.66 2.26
N PHE A 177 -12.49 -11.02 1.38
CA PHE A 177 -12.73 -11.12 -0.06
C PHE A 177 -12.30 -12.47 -0.63
N LEU A 178 -11.13 -12.97 -0.24
CA LEU A 178 -10.61 -14.25 -0.70
C LEU A 178 -11.48 -15.43 -0.28
N ALA A 179 -12.10 -15.37 0.89
CA ALA A 179 -13.04 -16.40 1.36
C ALA A 179 -14.23 -16.63 0.41
N GLN A 180 -14.60 -15.63 -0.36
CA GLN A 180 -15.77 -15.64 -1.25
C GLN A 180 -15.39 -15.84 -2.73
N THR A 181 -14.10 -15.80 -3.04
CA THR A 181 -13.58 -16.01 -4.39
C THR A 181 -12.72 -17.25 -4.43
N GLN A 182 -11.46 -17.11 -4.13
CA GLN A 182 -10.49 -18.19 -3.93
C GLN A 182 -9.23 -17.63 -3.28
N ASP A 183 -8.50 -18.46 -2.54
CA ASP A 183 -7.24 -18.11 -1.87
C ASP A 183 -6.03 -18.11 -2.84
N ARG A 184 -6.20 -17.48 -4.01
CA ARG A 184 -5.16 -17.36 -5.02
C ARG A 184 -4.36 -16.08 -4.87
N PHE A 185 -3.06 -16.17 -5.16
CA PHE A 185 -2.16 -15.03 -5.04
C PHE A 185 -2.54 -13.88 -6.01
N GLU A 186 -2.99 -14.20 -7.22
CA GLU A 186 -3.43 -13.20 -8.20
C GLU A 186 -4.64 -12.38 -7.70
N LEU A 187 -5.58 -13.05 -7.05
CA LEU A 187 -6.75 -12.38 -6.45
C LEU A 187 -6.32 -11.51 -5.26
N PHE A 188 -5.36 -11.99 -4.46
CA PHE A 188 -4.74 -11.21 -3.39
C PHE A 188 -4.05 -9.95 -3.95
N GLN A 189 -3.27 -10.08 -5.04
CA GLN A 189 -2.60 -8.94 -5.67
C GLN A 189 -3.60 -7.88 -6.14
N VAL A 190 -4.69 -8.28 -6.81
CA VAL A 190 -5.73 -7.37 -7.29
C VAL A 190 -6.49 -6.71 -6.13
N ALA A 191 -6.84 -7.47 -5.09
CA ALA A 191 -7.47 -6.93 -3.89
C ALA A 191 -6.55 -5.91 -3.20
N SER A 192 -5.27 -6.24 -3.05
CA SER A 192 -4.27 -5.35 -2.46
C SER A 192 -4.05 -4.10 -3.29
N ALA A 193 -3.95 -4.22 -4.61
CA ALA A 193 -3.82 -3.09 -5.53
C ALA A 193 -5.03 -2.16 -5.44
N PHE A 194 -6.25 -2.71 -5.42
CA PHE A 194 -7.48 -1.93 -5.23
C PHE A 194 -7.45 -1.14 -3.93
N LEU A 195 -7.16 -1.80 -2.81
CA LEU A 195 -7.12 -1.16 -1.48
C LEU A 195 -6.03 -0.09 -1.40
N ASN A 196 -4.86 -0.36 -1.96
CA ASN A 196 -3.73 0.58 -1.96
C ASN A 196 -4.00 1.81 -2.83
N LEU A 197 -4.67 1.65 -3.98
CA LEU A 197 -5.02 2.77 -4.86
C LEU A 197 -6.11 3.67 -4.29
N LEU A 198 -6.86 3.25 -3.24
CA LEU A 198 -7.85 4.12 -2.59
C LEU A 198 -7.25 5.43 -2.11
N MET A 199 -5.93 5.51 -1.84
CA MET A 199 -5.24 6.76 -1.49
C MET A 199 -5.41 7.87 -2.53
N PHE A 200 -5.71 7.54 -3.78
CA PHE A 200 -6.05 8.50 -4.83
C PHE A 200 -7.30 9.33 -4.50
N LEU A 201 -8.30 8.74 -3.85
CA LEU A 201 -9.57 9.40 -3.54
C LEU A 201 -9.39 10.62 -2.61
N PRO A 202 -8.76 10.49 -1.42
CA PRO A 202 -8.53 11.64 -0.55
C PRO A 202 -7.50 12.62 -1.13
N CYS A 203 -6.57 12.18 -1.97
CA CYS A 203 -5.70 13.09 -2.72
C CYS A 203 -6.51 13.99 -3.67
N CYS A 204 -7.50 13.44 -4.39
CA CYS A 204 -8.45 14.24 -5.17
C CYS A 204 -9.30 15.18 -4.31
N LEU A 205 -9.66 14.75 -3.10
CA LEU A 205 -10.41 15.57 -2.14
C LEU A 205 -9.56 16.75 -1.66
N MET A 206 -8.25 16.58 -1.46
CA MET A 206 -7.31 17.61 -1.01
C MET A 206 -6.96 18.67 -2.07
N LEU A 207 -7.13 18.39 -3.38
CA LEU A 207 -6.72 19.31 -4.45
C LEU A 207 -7.20 20.76 -4.26
N PRO A 208 -8.45 21.07 -3.84
CA PRO A 208 -8.88 22.45 -3.60
C PRO A 208 -8.19 23.11 -2.41
N ALA A 209 -7.74 22.31 -1.44
CA ALA A 209 -7.02 22.82 -0.27
C ALA A 209 -5.56 23.17 -0.59
N LEU A 210 -4.95 22.46 -1.54
CA LEU A 210 -3.55 22.63 -1.96
C LEU A 210 -3.40 23.60 -3.13
N GLY A 211 -4.43 23.72 -4.00
CA GLY A 211 -4.36 24.49 -5.24
C GLY A 211 -4.59 25.97 -5.06
N LEU A 212 -3.95 26.76 -5.92
CA LEU A 212 -4.22 28.19 -6.12
C LEU A 212 -5.26 28.41 -7.24
N ALA A 213 -5.52 27.38 -8.05
CA ALA A 213 -6.47 27.43 -9.16
C ALA A 213 -7.91 27.25 -8.69
N ARG A 214 -8.84 28.03 -9.27
CA ARG A 214 -10.28 27.92 -8.95
C ARG A 214 -10.88 26.55 -9.33
N ARG A 215 -10.26 25.78 -10.23
CA ARG A 215 -10.73 24.46 -10.67
C ARG A 215 -9.61 23.43 -10.51
N PRO A 216 -9.76 22.44 -9.62
CA PRO A 216 -8.78 21.37 -9.44
C PRO A 216 -8.73 20.51 -10.73
N ARG A 217 -7.51 20.17 -11.13
CA ARG A 217 -7.23 19.32 -12.29
C ARG A 217 -6.99 17.90 -11.84
N ILE A 218 -7.88 16.99 -12.15
CA ILE A 218 -7.78 15.58 -11.76
C ILE A 218 -6.83 14.82 -12.70
N LEU A 219 -6.85 15.12 -14.00
CA LEU A 219 -6.03 14.40 -14.98
C LEU A 219 -4.52 14.44 -14.70
N PRO A 220 -3.91 15.59 -14.35
CA PRO A 220 -2.52 15.59 -13.92
C PRO A 220 -2.23 14.69 -12.72
N LEU A 221 -3.16 14.60 -11.75
CA LEU A 221 -2.99 13.70 -10.61
C LEU A 221 -3.06 12.24 -11.05
N VAL A 222 -3.97 11.88 -11.98
CA VAL A 222 -4.02 10.52 -12.55
C VAL A 222 -2.70 10.18 -13.23
N ALA A 223 -2.14 11.08 -14.05
CA ALA A 223 -0.87 10.86 -14.73
C ALA A 223 0.29 10.69 -13.73
N LEU A 224 0.37 11.54 -12.69
CA LEU A 224 1.39 11.44 -11.66
C LEU A 224 1.26 10.11 -10.89
N PHE A 225 0.04 9.67 -10.56
CA PHE A 225 -0.18 8.40 -9.89
C PHE A 225 0.16 7.20 -10.78
N ALA A 226 -0.10 7.29 -12.09
CA ALA A 226 0.21 6.20 -13.03
C ALA A 226 1.71 5.96 -13.20
N PHE A 227 2.53 7.00 -13.05
CA PHE A 227 3.96 6.94 -13.37
C PHE A 227 4.89 7.17 -12.17
N SER A 228 4.37 7.58 -11.02
CA SER A 228 5.22 7.81 -9.84
C SER A 228 5.70 6.48 -9.24
N PRO A 229 7.01 6.34 -8.96
CA PRO A 229 7.56 5.15 -8.33
C PRO A 229 6.88 4.80 -7.01
N VAL A 230 6.65 5.78 -6.13
CA VAL A 230 6.00 5.53 -4.82
C VAL A 230 4.60 4.93 -4.95
N VAL A 231 3.82 5.34 -5.97
CA VAL A 231 2.49 4.78 -6.19
C VAL A 231 2.57 3.40 -6.82
N MET A 232 3.37 3.26 -7.86
CA MET A 232 3.52 2.00 -8.60
C MET A 232 4.07 0.89 -7.71
N GLU A 233 5.17 1.14 -7.02
CA GLU A 233 5.81 0.17 -6.16
C GLU A 233 4.89 -0.24 -5.01
N ASN A 234 4.29 0.71 -4.31
CA ASN A 234 3.40 0.39 -3.18
C ASN A 234 2.06 -0.21 -3.60
N ALA A 235 1.58 0.04 -4.82
CA ALA A 235 0.35 -0.57 -5.32
C ALA A 235 0.58 -2.00 -5.83
N THR A 236 1.72 -2.26 -6.48
CA THR A 236 2.05 -3.58 -7.03
C THR A 236 2.70 -4.52 -6.01
N TYR A 237 3.46 -3.98 -5.06
CA TYR A 237 4.21 -4.76 -4.07
C TYR A 237 3.35 -5.29 -2.91
N THR A 238 2.07 -5.05 -2.91
CA THR A 238 1.09 -5.52 -1.91
C THR A 238 1.34 -5.05 -0.46
N TRP A 239 2.15 -4.01 -0.26
CA TRP A 239 2.34 -3.40 1.06
C TRP A 239 1.07 -2.73 1.58
N THR A 240 0.94 -2.66 2.89
CA THR A 240 -0.22 -2.03 3.54
C THR A 240 -0.09 -0.51 3.71
N LYS A 241 1.08 0.05 3.42
CA LYS A 241 1.42 1.46 3.68
C LYS A 241 0.54 2.44 2.90
N SER A 242 0.18 2.12 1.65
CA SER A 242 -0.68 2.97 0.81
C SER A 242 -2.12 3.03 1.30
N LEU A 243 -2.68 1.92 1.80
CA LEU A 243 -3.99 1.94 2.44
C LEU A 243 -3.95 2.75 3.75
N SER A 244 -2.85 2.67 4.50
CA SER A 244 -2.64 3.55 5.66
C SER A 244 -2.59 5.02 5.24
N ALA A 245 -1.91 5.34 4.13
CA ALA A 245 -1.88 6.69 3.57
C ALA A 245 -3.27 7.18 3.13
N PHE A 246 -4.12 6.31 2.59
CA PHE A 246 -5.53 6.65 2.33
C PHE A 246 -6.20 7.20 3.58
N PHE A 247 -6.10 6.51 4.69
CA PHE A 247 -6.72 6.93 5.95
C PHE A 247 -6.09 8.18 6.53
N VAL A 248 -4.76 8.32 6.46
CA VAL A 248 -4.05 9.51 6.96
C VAL A 248 -4.43 10.76 6.16
N VAL A 249 -4.43 10.68 4.82
CA VAL A 249 -4.80 11.84 3.98
C VAL A 249 -6.29 12.18 4.12
N LEU A 250 -7.15 11.17 4.27
CA LEU A 250 -8.56 11.35 4.57
C LEU A 250 -8.75 12.06 5.93
N ALA A 251 -7.98 11.66 6.93
CA ALA A 251 -7.98 12.30 8.24
C ALA A 251 -7.54 13.76 8.17
N PHE A 252 -6.51 14.10 7.40
CA PHE A 252 -6.11 15.50 7.20
C PHE A 252 -7.26 16.36 6.66
N TRP A 253 -7.98 15.86 5.64
CA TRP A 253 -9.12 16.61 5.11
C TRP A 253 -10.20 16.82 6.18
N PHE A 254 -10.66 15.74 6.81
CA PHE A 254 -11.72 15.84 7.81
C PHE A 254 -11.31 16.65 9.04
N TYR A 255 -10.06 16.56 9.46
CA TYR A 255 -9.51 17.35 10.55
C TYR A 255 -9.56 18.85 10.22
N LEU A 256 -9.04 19.25 9.06
CA LEU A 256 -9.05 20.65 8.62
C LEU A 256 -10.47 21.17 8.41
N ALA A 257 -11.34 20.38 7.79
CA ALA A 257 -12.74 20.74 7.57
C ALA A 257 -13.51 20.85 8.91
N GLY A 258 -13.28 19.90 9.83
CA GLY A 258 -13.86 19.90 11.17
C GLY A 258 -13.36 21.07 12.02
N TRP A 259 -12.08 21.41 11.92
CA TRP A 259 -11.50 22.56 12.61
C TRP A 259 -12.07 23.88 12.08
N ARG A 260 -12.11 24.07 10.75
CA ARG A 260 -12.63 25.29 10.10
C ARG A 260 -14.11 25.54 10.39
N LYS A 261 -14.92 24.48 10.34
CA LYS A 261 -16.39 24.55 10.43
C LYS A 261 -16.94 24.34 11.85
N ASN A 262 -16.08 24.11 12.83
CA ASN A 262 -16.46 23.65 14.17
C ASN A 262 -17.37 22.40 14.14
N ASP A 263 -17.10 21.47 13.21
CA ASP A 263 -17.91 20.29 12.95
C ASP A 263 -17.36 19.09 13.71
N ARG A 264 -18.11 18.65 14.71
CA ARG A 264 -17.76 17.50 15.56
C ARG A 264 -17.72 16.18 14.79
N LEU A 265 -18.64 15.97 13.84
CA LEU A 265 -18.69 14.72 13.09
C LEU A 265 -17.48 14.58 12.17
N ARG A 266 -17.08 15.66 11.50
CA ARG A 266 -15.83 15.66 10.71
C ARG A 266 -14.61 15.46 11.58
N MET A 267 -14.60 16.04 12.78
CA MET A 267 -13.48 15.84 13.71
C MET A 267 -13.41 14.38 14.18
N ALA A 268 -14.52 13.76 14.56
CA ALA A 268 -14.59 12.35 14.93
C ALA A 268 -14.20 11.44 13.76
N ALA A 269 -14.66 11.72 12.55
CA ALA A 269 -14.29 11.00 11.34
C ALA A 269 -12.79 11.07 11.04
N ALA A 270 -12.14 12.21 11.32
CA ALA A 270 -10.69 12.36 11.18
C ALA A 270 -9.92 11.41 12.10
N PHE A 271 -10.26 11.36 13.37
CA PHE A 271 -9.56 10.49 14.33
C PHE A 271 -9.91 9.02 14.15
N LEU A 272 -11.15 8.69 13.75
CA LEU A 272 -11.53 7.35 13.38
C LEU A 272 -10.71 6.85 12.16
N ALA A 273 -10.51 7.71 11.17
CA ALA A 273 -9.65 7.40 10.03
C ALA A 273 -8.19 7.19 10.46
N LEU A 274 -7.65 8.01 11.38
CA LEU A 274 -6.29 7.77 11.92
C LEU A 274 -6.18 6.45 12.64
N SER A 275 -7.17 6.08 13.46
CA SER A 275 -7.20 4.79 14.17
C SER A 275 -7.27 3.62 13.19
N ALA A 276 -8.07 3.74 12.12
CA ALA A 276 -8.09 2.75 11.05
C ALA A 276 -6.74 2.68 10.31
N GLY A 277 -6.12 3.82 10.01
CA GLY A 277 -4.78 3.90 9.44
C GLY A 277 -3.73 3.18 10.29
N LEU A 278 -3.81 3.32 11.62
CA LEU A 278 -2.93 2.64 12.57
C LEU A 278 -3.16 1.12 12.58
N LEU A 279 -4.41 0.66 12.46
CA LEU A 279 -4.75 -0.77 12.32
C LEU A 279 -4.38 -1.34 10.94
N VAL A 280 -4.16 -0.50 9.94
CA VAL A 280 -3.62 -0.92 8.65
C VAL A 280 -2.10 -1.03 8.70
N HIS A 281 -1.41 0.02 9.21
CA HIS A 281 0.04 0.04 9.35
C HIS A 281 0.47 1.01 10.44
N TYR A 282 1.45 0.62 11.28
CA TYR A 282 1.93 1.43 12.40
C TYR A 282 2.57 2.76 11.97
N SER A 283 2.91 2.93 10.68
CA SER A 283 3.39 4.21 10.14
C SER A 283 2.40 5.38 10.25
N ALA A 284 1.12 5.12 10.53
CA ALA A 284 0.17 6.17 10.88
C ALA A 284 0.42 6.78 12.27
N GLY A 285 1.19 6.12 13.13
CA GLY A 285 1.44 6.54 14.52
C GLY A 285 1.91 7.99 14.68
N PRO A 286 2.95 8.45 13.97
CA PRO A 286 3.39 9.84 14.01
C PRO A 286 2.27 10.86 13.70
N TYR A 287 1.42 10.55 12.73
CA TYR A 287 0.28 11.41 12.37
C TYR A 287 -0.81 11.41 13.45
N CYS A 288 -1.08 10.25 14.07
CA CYS A 288 -1.99 10.16 15.21
C CYS A 288 -1.49 11.04 16.37
N LEU A 289 -0.21 10.92 16.71
CA LEU A 289 0.42 11.69 17.78
C LEU A 289 0.33 13.19 17.52
N LEU A 290 0.77 13.63 16.34
CA LEU A 290 0.86 15.06 16.04
C LEU A 290 -0.50 15.73 15.86
N LEU A 291 -1.47 15.05 15.20
CA LEU A 291 -2.84 15.57 15.11
C LEU A 291 -3.54 15.57 16.48
N GLY A 292 -3.31 14.53 17.29
CA GLY A 292 -3.81 14.46 18.66
C GLY A 292 -3.27 15.60 19.53
N LEU A 293 -1.96 15.83 19.52
CA LEU A 293 -1.34 16.94 20.23
C LEU A 293 -1.84 18.31 19.73
N HIS A 294 -1.92 18.51 18.42
CA HIS A 294 -2.46 19.76 17.87
C HIS A 294 -3.92 19.97 18.27
N TYR A 295 -4.74 18.92 18.23
CA TYR A 295 -6.12 18.98 18.69
C TYR A 295 -6.20 19.41 20.14
N LEU A 296 -5.50 18.74 21.05
CA LEU A 296 -5.53 19.02 22.48
C LEU A 296 -5.02 20.44 22.81
N LEU A 297 -3.89 20.84 22.20
CA LEU A 297 -3.24 22.10 22.53
C LEU A 297 -3.88 23.33 21.85
N ARG A 298 -4.45 23.19 20.64
CA ARG A 298 -4.88 24.33 19.83
C ARG A 298 -6.38 24.37 19.51
N VAL A 299 -7.06 23.22 19.51
CA VAL A 299 -8.46 23.12 19.07
C VAL A 299 -9.40 22.87 20.24
N PHE A 300 -9.13 21.88 21.05
CA PHE A 300 -10.00 21.40 22.14
C PHE A 300 -10.52 22.52 23.05
N TRP A 301 -9.62 23.36 23.58
CA TRP A 301 -9.98 24.41 24.52
C TRP A 301 -10.88 25.50 23.95
N LYS A 302 -10.90 25.63 22.63
CA LYS A 302 -11.71 26.61 21.88
C LYS A 302 -13.08 26.08 21.47
N ARG A 303 -13.39 24.80 21.77
CA ARG A 303 -14.64 24.16 21.40
C ARG A 303 -15.75 24.42 22.42
N PRO A 304 -16.98 24.78 21.97
CA PRO A 304 -18.09 25.08 22.88
C PRO A 304 -18.56 23.83 23.65
N ARG A 305 -18.49 22.65 23.05
CA ARG A 305 -18.89 21.36 23.65
C ARG A 305 -17.72 20.37 23.66
N LYS A 306 -16.57 20.80 24.16
CA LYS A 306 -15.28 20.11 24.07
C LYS A 306 -15.30 18.68 24.60
N TRP A 307 -15.93 18.41 25.72
CA TRP A 307 -16.00 17.08 26.30
C TRP A 307 -16.86 16.12 25.49
N ARG A 308 -17.98 16.59 24.91
CA ARG A 308 -18.83 15.80 24.01
C ARG A 308 -18.12 15.51 22.68
N GLU A 309 -17.32 16.45 22.19
CA GLU A 309 -16.50 16.23 21.00
C GLU A 309 -15.38 15.24 21.30
N LEU A 310 -14.70 15.39 22.44
CA LEU A 310 -13.65 14.47 22.87
C LEU A 310 -14.19 13.05 23.05
N ALA A 311 -15.34 12.86 23.68
CA ALA A 311 -15.99 11.55 23.82
C ALA A 311 -16.36 10.95 22.45
N ALA A 312 -16.89 11.76 21.53
CA ALA A 312 -17.20 11.32 20.16
C ALA A 312 -15.95 10.94 19.34
N ILE A 313 -14.77 11.43 19.71
CA ILE A 313 -13.48 11.04 19.16
C ILE A 313 -12.97 9.78 19.86
N VAL A 314 -12.83 9.82 21.17
CA VAL A 314 -12.10 8.81 21.95
C VAL A 314 -12.83 7.47 21.96
N VAL A 315 -14.15 7.47 22.16
CA VAL A 315 -14.91 6.22 22.31
C VAL A 315 -14.82 5.33 21.05
N PRO A 316 -15.17 5.80 19.82
CA PRO A 316 -15.10 4.94 18.65
C PRO A 316 -13.65 4.57 18.29
N CYS A 317 -12.68 5.46 18.53
CA CYS A 317 -11.26 5.16 18.30
C CYS A 317 -10.76 4.07 19.26
N ALA A 318 -11.07 4.18 20.54
CA ALA A 318 -10.67 3.19 21.54
C ALA A 318 -11.31 1.82 21.27
N LEU A 319 -12.61 1.78 20.93
CA LEU A 319 -13.31 0.55 20.57
C LEU A 319 -12.69 -0.09 19.33
N LEU A 320 -12.39 0.69 18.30
CA LEU A 320 -11.76 0.18 17.07
C LEU A 320 -10.36 -0.37 17.35
N LEU A 321 -9.53 0.35 18.09
CA LEU A 321 -8.17 -0.11 18.43
C LEU A 321 -8.19 -1.31 19.38
N ALA A 322 -9.14 -1.37 20.30
CA ALA A 322 -9.30 -2.47 21.25
C ALA A 322 -9.56 -3.82 20.53
N THR A 323 -10.20 -3.82 19.37
CA THR A 323 -10.41 -5.06 18.60
C THR A 323 -9.12 -5.84 18.41
N TRP A 324 -8.05 -5.16 18.02
CA TRP A 324 -6.75 -5.79 17.79
C TRP A 324 -5.91 -5.89 19.07
N PHE A 325 -5.72 -4.78 19.76
CA PHE A 325 -4.77 -4.75 20.86
C PHE A 325 -5.23 -5.59 22.05
N ALA A 326 -6.53 -5.57 22.40
CA ALA A 326 -7.03 -6.41 23.49
C ALA A 326 -6.94 -7.91 23.13
N TRP A 327 -7.31 -8.28 21.89
CA TRP A 327 -7.19 -9.65 21.42
C TRP A 327 -5.73 -10.10 21.38
N SER A 328 -4.84 -9.29 20.83
CA SER A 328 -3.41 -9.60 20.74
C SER A 328 -2.76 -9.77 22.11
N ILE A 329 -3.13 -8.92 23.07
CA ILE A 329 -2.67 -9.04 24.45
C ILE A 329 -3.18 -10.35 25.08
N ALA A 330 -4.46 -10.71 24.85
CA ALA A 330 -5.03 -11.93 25.37
C ALA A 330 -4.39 -13.21 24.80
N VAL A 331 -4.00 -13.17 23.51
CA VAL A 331 -3.44 -14.34 22.79
C VAL A 331 -1.94 -14.46 22.93
N TYR A 332 -1.21 -13.36 22.83
CA TYR A 332 0.26 -13.35 22.78
C TYR A 332 0.92 -12.72 24.02
N GLY A 333 0.15 -12.10 24.88
CA GLY A 333 0.64 -11.30 25.99
C GLY A 333 1.10 -9.87 25.57
N PRO A 334 1.25 -8.97 26.56
CA PRO A 334 1.59 -7.56 26.28
C PRO A 334 2.98 -7.40 25.67
N SER A 335 3.96 -8.20 26.13
CA SER A 335 5.33 -8.13 25.61
C SER A 335 5.38 -8.39 24.11
N VAL A 336 4.81 -9.50 23.64
CA VAL A 336 4.83 -9.85 22.22
C VAL A 336 4.00 -8.85 21.41
N THR A 337 2.85 -8.41 21.92
CA THR A 337 1.97 -7.45 21.22
C THR A 337 2.68 -6.13 20.93
N PHE A 338 3.45 -5.59 21.86
CA PHE A 338 4.08 -4.27 21.69
C PHE A 338 5.54 -4.31 21.27
N GLN A 339 6.19 -5.49 21.32
CA GLN A 339 7.63 -5.60 21.10
C GLN A 339 8.02 -6.45 19.88
N SER A 340 7.06 -7.08 19.21
CA SER A 340 7.35 -7.89 18.02
C SER A 340 7.52 -7.06 16.74
N SER A 341 7.17 -5.78 16.73
CA SER A 341 7.49 -4.89 15.63
C SER A 341 9.00 -4.77 15.44
N THR A 342 9.48 -4.87 14.21
CA THR A 342 10.90 -4.76 13.87
C THR A 342 11.53 -3.48 14.41
N SER A 343 10.85 -2.34 14.31
CA SER A 343 11.33 -1.07 14.85
C SER A 343 11.58 -1.10 16.36
N VAL A 344 10.72 -1.78 17.12
CA VAL A 344 10.90 -1.91 18.58
C VAL A 344 11.97 -2.93 18.92
N THR A 345 12.04 -4.04 18.20
CA THR A 345 13.06 -5.08 18.38
C THR A 345 14.46 -4.50 18.13
N PHE A 346 14.65 -3.79 17.04
CA PHE A 346 15.91 -3.15 16.70
C PHE A 346 16.28 -2.01 17.66
N ALA A 347 15.29 -1.24 18.16
CA ALA A 347 15.54 -0.20 19.17
C ALA A 347 16.16 -0.77 20.46
N ARG A 348 15.81 -1.99 20.85
CA ARG A 348 16.38 -2.66 22.02
C ARG A 348 17.79 -3.18 21.79
N GLN A 349 18.12 -3.53 20.56
CA GLN A 349 19.43 -4.05 20.17
C GLN A 349 20.41 -2.92 19.84
N TYR A 350 19.89 -1.71 19.58
CA TYR A 350 20.72 -0.57 19.20
C TYR A 350 21.45 0.02 20.41
N GLN A 351 22.77 -0.02 20.37
CA GLN A 351 23.66 0.48 21.43
C GLN A 351 24.29 1.84 21.09
N GLY A 352 23.95 2.44 19.95
CA GLY A 352 24.53 3.69 19.49
C GLY A 352 23.84 4.94 20.04
N ASN A 353 24.34 6.11 19.65
CA ASN A 353 23.78 7.41 20.02
C ASN A 353 22.48 7.66 19.25
N ASN A 354 21.37 7.84 19.96
CA ASN A 354 20.04 8.05 19.36
C ASN A 354 19.92 9.35 18.54
N LEU A 355 20.58 10.43 18.95
CA LEU A 355 20.56 11.68 18.16
C LEU A 355 21.33 11.53 16.86
N ALA A 356 22.49 10.86 16.90
CA ALA A 356 23.26 10.53 15.71
C ALA A 356 22.46 9.60 14.77
N LYS A 357 21.75 8.61 15.33
CA LYS A 357 20.85 7.74 14.60
C LYS A 357 19.75 8.53 13.86
N ILE A 358 19.06 9.44 14.55
CA ILE A 358 18.01 10.27 13.98
C ILE A 358 18.57 11.14 12.86
N GLY A 359 19.72 11.78 13.09
CA GLY A 359 20.39 12.59 12.08
C GLY A 359 20.81 11.79 10.84
N ALA A 360 21.39 10.60 11.06
CA ALA A 360 21.77 9.70 9.98
C ALA A 360 20.54 9.21 9.19
N ASN A 361 19.50 8.76 9.88
CA ASN A 361 18.27 8.29 9.22
C ASN A 361 17.55 9.40 8.45
N LEU A 362 17.57 10.63 8.96
CA LEU A 362 17.05 11.79 8.23
C LEU A 362 17.85 12.06 6.96
N PHE A 363 19.18 12.05 7.06
CA PHE A 363 20.07 12.21 5.90
C PHE A 363 19.84 11.08 4.89
N ASP A 364 19.78 9.84 5.36
CA ASP A 364 19.58 8.64 4.55
C ASP A 364 18.22 8.65 3.82
N SER A 365 17.20 9.29 4.41
CA SER A 365 15.87 9.44 3.78
C SER A 365 15.83 10.57 2.72
N ILE A 366 16.78 11.48 2.72
CA ILE A 366 16.84 12.61 1.76
C ILE A 366 17.80 12.30 0.62
N VAL A 367 18.97 11.71 0.92
CA VAL A 367 20.00 11.39 -0.07
C VAL A 367 19.86 9.91 -0.47
N PRO A 368 19.60 9.60 -1.75
CA PRO A 368 19.45 8.24 -2.21
C PRO A 368 20.63 7.34 -1.85
N TYR A 369 20.32 6.08 -1.51
CA TYR A 369 21.31 5.10 -1.10
C TYR A 369 22.48 4.97 -2.10
N VAL A 370 22.17 4.87 -3.39
CA VAL A 370 23.15 4.72 -4.47
C VAL A 370 24.15 5.88 -4.53
N LEU A 371 23.73 7.11 -4.20
CA LEU A 371 24.60 8.28 -4.20
C LEU A 371 25.53 8.33 -2.97
N ARG A 372 25.19 7.61 -1.90
CA ARG A 372 25.97 7.57 -0.65
C ARG A 372 26.93 6.38 -0.58
N SER A 373 26.48 5.25 -1.06
CA SER A 373 27.15 3.96 -0.88
C SER A 373 27.70 3.40 -2.21
N GLY A 374 27.41 4.06 -3.33
CA GLY A 374 27.73 3.55 -4.65
C GLY A 374 26.93 2.30 -5.01
N LEU A 375 27.31 1.63 -6.08
CA LEU A 375 26.74 0.34 -6.50
C LEU A 375 27.33 -0.75 -5.62
N THR A 376 26.71 -1.04 -4.49
CA THR A 376 27.26 -1.92 -3.44
C THR A 376 27.20 -3.41 -3.77
N TYR A 377 26.54 -3.79 -4.84
CA TYR A 377 26.36 -5.20 -5.21
C TYR A 377 27.29 -5.63 -6.32
N SER A 378 28.47 -5.04 -6.38
CA SER A 378 29.46 -5.24 -7.45
C SER A 378 30.03 -6.67 -7.56
N GLY A 379 29.86 -7.51 -6.57
CA GLY A 379 30.29 -8.93 -6.60
C GLY A 379 29.26 -9.91 -7.15
N GLN A 380 28.21 -9.43 -7.78
CA GLN A 380 27.03 -10.22 -8.10
C GLN A 380 27.06 -10.79 -9.54
N LEU A 381 26.45 -11.96 -9.65
CA LEU A 381 26.44 -12.75 -10.87
C LEU A 381 25.63 -12.13 -12.04
N ASN A 382 24.80 -11.13 -11.75
CA ASN A 382 23.93 -10.51 -12.76
C ASN A 382 23.92 -8.98 -12.65
N PRO A 383 24.61 -8.26 -13.54
CA PRO A 383 24.63 -6.78 -13.54
C PRO A 383 23.26 -6.13 -13.66
N ALA A 384 22.30 -6.75 -14.35
CA ALA A 384 20.95 -6.23 -14.49
C ALA A 384 20.17 -6.30 -13.17
N GLY A 385 20.38 -7.36 -12.37
CA GLY A 385 19.83 -7.48 -11.03
C GLY A 385 20.38 -6.41 -10.08
N VAL A 386 21.70 -6.15 -10.17
CA VAL A 386 22.34 -5.06 -9.42
C VAL A 386 21.72 -3.72 -9.80
N LEU A 387 21.60 -3.44 -11.09
CA LEU A 387 20.99 -2.19 -11.56
C LEU A 387 19.55 -2.03 -11.09
N ARG A 388 18.74 -3.09 -11.22
CA ARG A 388 17.36 -3.11 -10.73
C ARG A 388 17.25 -2.74 -9.26
N ASP A 389 18.01 -3.40 -8.40
CA ASP A 389 17.92 -3.18 -6.96
C ASP A 389 18.44 -1.79 -6.56
N ASN A 390 19.43 -1.27 -7.28
CA ASN A 390 19.88 0.10 -7.06
C ASN A 390 18.84 1.13 -7.54
N VAL A 391 18.13 0.89 -8.64
CA VAL A 391 17.02 1.72 -9.11
C VAL A 391 15.89 1.67 -8.09
N PHE A 392 15.55 0.49 -7.58
CA PHE A 392 14.56 0.34 -6.52
C PHE A 392 14.97 1.12 -5.26
N GLY A 393 16.21 0.94 -4.78
CA GLY A 393 16.72 1.67 -3.62
C GLY A 393 16.88 3.17 -3.83
N PHE A 394 16.96 3.65 -5.09
CA PHE A 394 16.96 5.06 -5.41
C PHE A 394 15.59 5.72 -5.13
N TYR A 395 14.51 5.03 -5.46
CA TYR A 395 13.15 5.57 -5.35
C TYR A 395 12.45 5.22 -4.03
N GLN A 396 12.51 3.97 -3.62
CA GLN A 396 11.60 3.39 -2.63
C GLN A 396 11.68 4.06 -1.24
N VAL A 397 12.86 4.47 -0.84
CA VAL A 397 13.12 4.95 0.53
C VAL A 397 13.54 6.41 0.56
N ASN A 398 13.30 7.13 -0.51
CA ASN A 398 13.76 8.51 -0.62
C ASN A 398 12.58 9.48 -0.69
N LEU A 399 12.52 10.39 0.28
CA LEU A 399 11.46 11.40 0.39
C LEU A 399 11.34 12.30 -0.85
N ILE A 400 12.44 12.55 -1.53
CA ILE A 400 12.47 13.44 -2.69
C ILE A 400 12.17 12.65 -3.96
N PHE A 401 12.94 11.58 -4.21
CA PHE A 401 12.90 10.86 -5.46
C PHE A 401 11.84 9.74 -5.51
N GLY A 402 11.26 9.35 -4.37
CA GLY A 402 10.07 8.49 -4.37
C GLY A 402 8.90 9.05 -5.18
N MET A 403 8.81 10.39 -5.25
CA MET A 403 7.85 11.07 -6.13
C MET A 403 8.30 11.14 -7.60
N GLY A 404 9.44 10.54 -7.96
CA GLY A 404 10.04 10.55 -9.28
C GLY A 404 11.12 11.61 -9.47
N LEU A 405 11.95 11.43 -10.51
CA LEU A 405 13.07 12.33 -10.85
C LEU A 405 12.63 13.79 -11.02
N ALA A 406 11.48 14.01 -11.66
CA ALA A 406 10.92 15.35 -11.82
C ALA A 406 10.02 15.75 -10.63
N GLY A 407 9.35 14.80 -10.01
CA GLY A 407 8.36 15.05 -8.97
C GLY A 407 8.96 15.65 -7.70
N GLY A 408 10.01 15.07 -7.18
CA GLY A 408 10.65 15.54 -5.96
C GLY A 408 11.17 16.98 -6.02
N PRO A 409 12.05 17.33 -6.97
CA PRO A 409 12.52 18.71 -7.14
C PRO A 409 11.38 19.71 -7.35
N LEU A 410 10.34 19.30 -8.08
CA LEU A 410 9.17 20.14 -8.32
C LEU A 410 8.37 20.37 -7.04
N VAL A 411 8.20 19.36 -6.19
CA VAL A 411 7.55 19.51 -4.88
C VAL A 411 8.33 20.48 -3.99
N LEU A 412 9.66 20.37 -3.94
CA LEU A 412 10.49 21.29 -3.17
C LEU A 412 10.33 22.75 -3.65
N TRP A 413 10.32 22.97 -4.96
CA TRP A 413 10.07 24.29 -5.55
C TRP A 413 8.68 24.83 -5.22
N LEU A 414 7.64 24.00 -5.33
CA LEU A 414 6.26 24.37 -5.00
C LEU A 414 6.07 24.62 -3.51
N LEU A 415 6.68 23.82 -2.64
CA LEU A 415 6.67 24.03 -1.19
C LEU A 415 7.32 25.35 -0.83
N TRP A 416 8.46 25.70 -1.45
CA TRP A 416 9.09 27.00 -1.28
C TRP A 416 8.17 28.15 -1.67
N GLY A 417 7.48 28.02 -2.82
CA GLY A 417 6.47 28.98 -3.26
C GLY A 417 5.26 29.04 -2.33
N PHE A 418 4.82 27.90 -1.81
CA PHE A 418 3.73 27.80 -0.84
C PHE A 418 4.11 28.42 0.52
N ILE A 419 5.36 28.26 0.91
CA ILE A 419 5.94 28.88 2.12
C ILE A 419 5.99 30.40 2.01
N ARG A 420 6.36 30.94 0.85
CA ARG A 420 6.48 32.40 0.66
C ARG A 420 5.14 33.12 0.49
N ARG A 421 4.10 32.47 -0.02
CA ARG A 421 2.78 33.10 -0.29
C ARG A 421 1.87 33.11 0.93
N HIS A 422 2.09 34.07 1.81
CA HIS A 422 1.47 34.16 3.14
C HIS A 422 -0.02 34.51 3.17
N SER A 423 -0.65 35.04 2.11
CA SER A 423 -1.78 35.94 2.28
C SER A 423 -3.16 35.30 2.42
N ALA A 424 -3.42 34.12 1.85
CA ALA A 424 -4.79 33.61 1.76
C ALA A 424 -5.17 32.55 2.83
N ARG A 425 -4.18 31.98 3.55
CA ARG A 425 -4.40 30.85 4.47
C ARG A 425 -3.67 31.00 5.81
N ALA A 426 -3.51 32.23 6.28
CA ALA A 426 -2.73 32.56 7.47
C ALA A 426 -3.08 31.73 8.72
N ARG A 427 -4.35 31.25 8.84
CA ARG A 427 -4.81 30.48 10.01
C ARG A 427 -4.28 29.04 10.06
N GLU A 428 -4.07 28.39 8.90
CA GLU A 428 -3.64 26.99 8.84
C GLU A 428 -2.15 26.83 8.59
N TRP A 429 -1.51 27.91 8.22
CA TRP A 429 -0.11 27.93 7.87
C TRP A 429 0.82 27.45 9.01
N PRO A 430 0.64 27.85 10.28
CA PRO A 430 1.43 27.31 11.37
C PRO A 430 1.27 25.80 11.53
N PHE A 431 0.05 25.27 11.24
CA PHE A 431 -0.22 23.83 11.26
C PHE A 431 0.65 23.08 10.25
N TRP A 432 0.66 23.49 8.98
CA TRP A 432 1.45 22.81 7.95
C TRP A 432 2.96 22.95 8.15
N ARG A 433 3.41 24.11 8.60
CA ARG A 433 4.84 24.36 8.89
C ARG A 433 5.38 23.47 9.99
N LEU A 434 4.60 23.16 10.98
CA LEU A 434 5.01 22.29 12.08
C LEU A 434 4.76 20.82 11.77
N LEU A 435 3.60 20.49 11.18
CA LEU A 435 3.19 19.12 10.96
C LEU A 435 4.16 18.35 10.05
N ILE A 436 4.51 18.91 8.90
CA ILE A 436 5.33 18.20 7.91
C ILE A 436 6.72 17.87 8.46
N PRO A 437 7.54 18.84 8.96
CA PRO A 437 8.84 18.50 9.55
C PRO A 437 8.73 17.59 10.77
N CYS A 438 7.73 17.81 11.64
CA CYS A 438 7.54 16.95 12.81
C CYS A 438 7.19 15.52 12.42
N CYS A 439 6.34 15.31 11.41
CA CYS A 439 6.04 13.95 10.92
C CYS A 439 7.28 13.26 10.37
N ILE A 440 8.13 13.96 9.64
CA ILE A 440 9.39 13.42 9.12
C ILE A 440 10.33 13.06 10.28
N ILE A 441 10.57 13.99 11.20
CA ILE A 441 11.48 13.77 12.33
C ILE A 441 10.98 12.63 13.22
N VAL A 442 9.69 12.63 13.60
CA VAL A 442 9.11 11.56 14.41
C VAL A 442 9.15 10.24 13.65
N GLY A 443 8.90 10.26 12.34
CA GLY A 443 8.99 9.09 11.48
C GLY A 443 10.37 8.44 11.52
N VAL A 444 11.44 9.21 11.39
CA VAL A 444 12.82 8.68 11.49
C VAL A 444 13.22 8.36 12.92
N ALA A 445 12.66 9.04 13.91
CA ALA A 445 12.96 8.80 15.33
C ALA A 445 12.39 7.47 15.84
N VAL A 446 11.23 7.02 15.33
CA VAL A 446 10.60 5.75 15.74
C VAL A 446 11.29 4.52 15.16
N VAL A 447 12.16 4.67 14.17
CA VAL A 447 12.95 3.55 13.65
C VAL A 447 13.98 3.12 14.69
N GLY A 448 14.06 1.82 14.93
CA GLY A 448 14.82 1.25 16.04
C GLY A 448 16.32 1.36 15.89
N GLU A 449 16.83 1.37 14.67
CA GLU A 449 18.26 1.36 14.37
C GLU A 449 18.64 2.37 13.28
N ARG A 450 19.93 2.48 12.98
CA ARG A 450 20.36 3.18 11.78
C ARG A 450 20.03 2.32 10.57
N ASP A 451 19.19 2.83 9.69
CA ASP A 451 18.79 2.16 8.46
C ASP A 451 19.41 2.88 7.25
N PRO A 452 20.47 2.35 6.65
CA PRO A 452 21.14 2.97 5.53
C PRO A 452 20.27 3.00 4.25
N PHE A 453 19.23 2.20 4.21
CA PHE A 453 18.30 2.15 3.07
C PHE A 453 17.20 3.22 3.14
N GLY A 454 17.10 3.97 4.22
CA GLY A 454 16.17 5.08 4.39
C GLY A 454 14.97 4.74 5.27
N SER A 455 15.09 5.07 6.54
CA SER A 455 14.13 4.68 7.59
C SER A 455 12.81 5.43 7.54
N ALA A 456 12.81 6.63 6.96
CA ALA A 456 11.61 7.45 6.92
C ALA A 456 10.51 6.88 5.99
N HIS A 457 10.85 5.89 5.14
CA HIS A 457 9.87 5.25 4.26
C HIS A 457 8.62 4.75 5.00
N LEU A 458 8.73 4.41 6.27
CA LEU A 458 7.58 3.99 7.08
C LEU A 458 6.51 5.06 7.18
N THR A 459 6.88 6.35 7.12
CA THR A 459 5.96 7.47 7.31
C THR A 459 5.85 8.39 6.10
N LEU A 460 6.64 8.17 5.06
CA LEU A 460 6.73 9.11 3.93
C LEU A 460 5.54 9.08 2.99
N ILE A 461 4.96 7.91 2.72
CA ILE A 461 3.96 7.75 1.67
C ILE A 461 2.80 8.76 1.77
N PRO A 462 2.20 9.05 2.95
CA PRO A 462 1.18 10.08 3.05
C PRO A 462 1.68 11.47 2.62
N LEU A 463 2.95 11.80 2.91
CA LEU A 463 3.54 13.10 2.53
C LEU A 463 3.87 13.15 1.04
N GLU A 464 4.35 12.05 0.47
CA GLU A 464 4.67 11.93 -0.96
C GLU A 464 3.42 12.05 -1.83
N VAL A 465 2.33 11.35 -1.50
CA VAL A 465 1.06 11.47 -2.25
C VAL A 465 0.42 12.84 -2.08
N LEU A 466 0.60 13.51 -0.94
CA LEU A 466 0.24 14.92 -0.78
C LEU A 466 1.13 15.83 -1.65
N GLY A 467 2.41 15.51 -1.80
CA GLY A 467 3.34 16.17 -2.71
C GLY A 467 2.88 16.06 -4.17
N LEU A 468 2.53 14.85 -4.63
CA LEU A 468 1.94 14.63 -5.95
C LEU A 468 0.63 15.43 -6.12
N SER A 469 -0.19 15.50 -5.08
CA SER A 469 -1.42 16.30 -5.08
C SER A 469 -1.13 17.81 -5.17
N LEU A 470 -0.07 18.28 -4.51
CA LEU A 470 0.40 19.67 -4.61
C LEU A 470 0.88 20.01 -6.03
N ILE A 471 1.63 19.10 -6.68
CA ILE A 471 2.01 19.27 -8.09
C ILE A 471 0.76 19.39 -8.96
N ALA A 472 -0.18 18.46 -8.84
CA ALA A 472 -1.41 18.47 -9.64
C ALA A 472 -2.24 19.76 -9.43
N ALA A 473 -2.26 20.29 -8.20
CA ALA A 473 -3.07 21.43 -7.81
C ALA A 473 -2.42 22.79 -8.10
N ALA A 474 -1.09 22.89 -7.96
CA ALA A 474 -0.39 24.19 -7.93
C ALA A 474 0.53 24.43 -9.13
N PHE A 475 0.95 23.37 -9.83
CA PHE A 475 1.87 23.50 -10.95
C PHE A 475 1.22 24.24 -12.14
N PRO A 476 1.90 25.22 -12.72
CA PRO A 476 1.39 25.95 -13.88
C PRO A 476 1.56 25.14 -15.16
N TRP A 477 0.72 24.15 -15.40
CA TRP A 477 0.78 23.19 -16.52
C TRP A 477 0.86 23.86 -17.90
N ARG A 478 1.96 24.58 -18.15
CA ARG A 478 2.35 25.09 -19.47
C ARG A 478 2.88 23.93 -20.31
N ARG A 479 2.68 23.96 -21.63
CA ARG A 479 3.01 22.83 -22.52
C ARG A 479 4.43 22.28 -22.31
N VAL A 480 5.44 23.13 -22.33
CA VAL A 480 6.85 22.71 -22.16
C VAL A 480 7.10 22.07 -20.80
N ALA A 481 6.60 22.67 -19.73
CA ALA A 481 6.77 22.14 -18.39
C ALA A 481 5.98 20.83 -18.17
N ALA A 482 4.80 20.71 -18.79
CA ALA A 482 4.03 19.47 -18.77
C ALA A 482 4.78 18.34 -19.52
N ILE A 483 5.39 18.64 -20.66
CA ILE A 483 6.21 17.67 -21.41
C ILE A 483 7.39 17.20 -20.55
N ALA A 484 8.11 18.11 -19.89
CA ALA A 484 9.23 17.74 -19.02
C ALA A 484 8.81 16.82 -17.85
N VAL A 485 7.66 17.10 -17.21
CA VAL A 485 7.12 16.24 -16.14
C VAL A 485 6.73 14.88 -16.69
N VAL A 486 6.05 14.82 -17.84
CA VAL A 486 5.66 13.55 -18.47
C VAL A 486 6.89 12.76 -18.89
N ALA A 487 7.91 13.42 -19.49
CA ALA A 487 9.15 12.75 -19.85
C ALA A 487 9.87 12.17 -18.62
N GLY A 488 9.97 12.93 -17.52
CA GLY A 488 10.50 12.42 -16.25
C GLY A 488 9.73 11.21 -15.74
N CYS A 489 8.40 11.26 -15.73
CA CYS A 489 7.54 10.14 -15.33
C CYS A 489 7.72 8.90 -16.23
N LEU A 490 7.90 9.10 -17.55
CA LEU A 490 8.15 7.98 -18.46
C LEU A 490 9.52 7.34 -18.23
N VAL A 491 10.55 8.14 -17.91
CA VAL A 491 11.87 7.63 -17.52
C VAL A 491 11.75 6.81 -16.23
N ASP A 492 11.11 7.36 -15.19
CA ASP A 492 10.89 6.69 -13.92
C ASP A 492 10.16 5.34 -14.12
N PHE A 493 9.11 5.36 -14.93
CA PHE A 493 8.36 4.17 -15.30
C PHE A 493 9.23 3.14 -16.03
N SER A 494 9.97 3.57 -17.05
CA SER A 494 10.81 2.68 -17.85
C SER A 494 11.91 2.02 -17.02
N LEU A 495 12.52 2.77 -16.11
CA LEU A 495 13.54 2.24 -15.22
C LEU A 495 12.96 1.27 -14.19
N GLY A 496 11.84 1.63 -13.55
CA GLY A 496 11.25 0.80 -12.51
C GLY A 496 10.65 -0.50 -13.05
N VAL A 497 9.70 -0.39 -13.98
CA VAL A 497 8.93 -1.56 -14.45
C VAL A 497 9.69 -2.39 -15.47
N PHE A 498 10.33 -1.76 -16.44
CA PHE A 498 11.05 -2.48 -17.47
C PHE A 498 12.19 -3.32 -16.90
N LEU A 499 12.95 -2.79 -15.94
CA LEU A 499 14.01 -3.54 -15.28
C LEU A 499 13.44 -4.69 -14.44
N GLN A 500 12.32 -4.49 -13.75
CA GLN A 500 11.66 -5.58 -13.02
C GLN A 500 11.16 -6.67 -13.96
N ALA A 501 10.53 -6.32 -15.08
CA ALA A 501 10.02 -7.27 -16.05
C ALA A 501 11.13 -8.06 -16.74
N ARG A 502 12.29 -7.43 -17.00
CA ARG A 502 13.39 -8.03 -17.76
C ARG A 502 14.36 -8.84 -16.91
N VAL A 503 14.47 -8.55 -15.64
CA VAL A 503 15.46 -9.18 -14.76
C VAL A 503 15.25 -10.69 -14.65
N GLU A 504 14.04 -11.18 -14.80
CA GLU A 504 13.77 -12.61 -14.75
C GLU A 504 14.47 -13.39 -15.89
N ALA A 505 14.42 -12.88 -17.11
CA ALA A 505 15.11 -13.52 -18.26
C ALA A 505 16.63 -13.64 -18.05
N LEU A 506 17.20 -12.80 -17.18
CA LEU A 506 18.64 -12.79 -16.85
C LEU A 506 18.93 -13.51 -15.52
N ALA A 507 17.94 -13.74 -14.70
CA ALA A 507 18.06 -14.37 -13.38
C ALA A 507 18.08 -15.92 -13.44
N ASN A 508 18.03 -16.53 -14.61
CA ASN A 508 18.29 -17.96 -14.79
C ASN A 508 19.77 -18.32 -14.50
N THR A 509 20.27 -17.74 -13.41
CA THR A 509 21.51 -18.21 -12.78
C THR A 509 21.27 -19.65 -12.37
N PRO A 510 22.21 -20.57 -12.67
CA PRO A 510 22.07 -21.95 -12.25
C PRO A 510 21.66 -22.02 -10.78
N ARG A 511 20.55 -22.69 -10.49
CA ARG A 511 19.96 -22.82 -9.12
C ARG A 511 21.02 -23.13 -8.06
N ARG A 512 22.07 -23.84 -8.41
CA ARG A 512 23.24 -24.14 -7.57
C ARG A 512 23.99 -22.89 -7.08
N THR A 513 24.16 -21.89 -7.95
CA THR A 513 24.95 -20.68 -7.63
C THR A 513 24.17 -19.75 -6.70
N VAL A 514 22.86 -19.61 -6.94
CA VAL A 514 21.96 -18.83 -6.07
C VAL A 514 21.89 -19.44 -4.67
N PHE A 515 21.80 -20.75 -4.59
CA PHE A 515 21.76 -21.46 -3.31
C PHE A 515 23.09 -21.42 -2.56
N ALA A 516 24.20 -21.70 -3.21
CA ALA A 516 25.54 -21.68 -2.61
C ALA A 516 25.90 -20.27 -2.08
N ALA A 517 25.49 -19.24 -2.76
CA ALA A 517 25.71 -17.86 -2.33
C ALA A 517 24.77 -17.41 -1.20
N GLY A 518 23.58 -18.01 -1.09
CA GLY A 518 22.64 -17.77 0.00
C GLY A 518 22.99 -18.47 1.32
N LEU A 519 23.85 -19.50 1.24
CA LEU A 519 24.33 -20.21 2.41
C LEU A 519 25.67 -19.65 2.88
N ASN A 520 25.76 -19.28 4.14
CA ASN A 520 27.06 -19.07 4.76
C ASN A 520 27.69 -20.44 5.04
N LEU A 521 28.41 -20.98 4.07
CA LEU A 521 29.00 -22.29 4.12
C LEU A 521 29.98 -22.47 5.32
N ARG A 522 30.63 -21.40 5.77
CA ARG A 522 31.53 -21.42 6.90
C ARG A 522 30.82 -21.52 8.24
N SER A 523 29.67 -20.86 8.39
CA SER A 523 28.92 -20.90 9.66
C SER A 523 27.90 -22.02 9.73
N GLY A 524 27.62 -22.71 8.62
CA GLY A 524 26.55 -23.69 8.54
C GLY A 524 25.14 -23.06 8.76
N SER A 525 25.02 -21.75 8.57
CA SER A 525 23.82 -20.97 8.79
C SER A 525 23.06 -20.83 7.49
N LEU A 526 21.74 -21.01 7.55
CA LEU A 526 20.81 -20.70 6.46
C LEU A 526 20.53 -19.19 6.32
N GLN A 527 21.14 -18.36 7.17
CA GLN A 527 20.96 -16.92 7.04
C GLN A 527 21.68 -16.43 5.78
N PRO A 528 20.96 -15.90 4.79
CA PRO A 528 21.59 -15.25 3.67
C PRO A 528 22.44 -14.10 4.21
N THR A 529 23.63 -13.95 3.66
CA THR A 529 24.42 -12.75 3.92
C THR A 529 23.60 -11.57 3.41
N HIS A 530 23.15 -10.72 4.32
CA HIS A 530 22.25 -9.59 4.05
C HIS A 530 22.74 -8.63 2.95
N ASN A 531 23.97 -8.78 2.53
CA ASN A 531 24.65 -7.88 1.61
C ASN A 531 24.91 -8.48 0.22
N SER A 532 24.40 -9.68 -0.07
CA SER A 532 24.59 -10.29 -1.40
C SER A 532 23.28 -10.43 -2.15
N LEU A 533 23.26 -10.08 -3.42
CA LEU A 533 22.10 -10.25 -4.32
C LEU A 533 21.65 -11.70 -4.40
N SER A 534 22.60 -12.61 -4.33
CA SER A 534 22.36 -14.05 -4.26
C SER A 534 21.61 -14.45 -3.00
N GLY A 535 21.90 -13.82 -1.87
CA GLY A 535 21.13 -13.99 -0.64
C GLY A 535 19.71 -13.46 -0.80
N MET A 536 19.54 -12.30 -1.46
CA MET A 536 18.25 -11.71 -1.75
C MET A 536 17.45 -12.53 -2.77
N ALA A 537 18.09 -12.97 -3.84
CA ALA A 537 17.48 -13.85 -4.82
C ALA A 537 17.05 -15.18 -4.20
N TRP A 538 17.87 -15.73 -3.30
CA TRP A 538 17.53 -16.95 -2.58
C TRP A 538 16.36 -16.77 -1.61
N GLN A 539 16.31 -15.69 -0.85
CA GLN A 539 15.19 -15.43 0.06
C GLN A 539 13.89 -15.15 -0.70
N ASN A 540 13.96 -14.41 -1.80
CA ASN A 540 12.81 -14.20 -2.67
C ASN A 540 12.33 -15.53 -3.24
N TRP A 541 13.24 -16.32 -3.77
CA TRP A 541 12.97 -17.66 -4.26
C TRP A 541 12.39 -18.55 -3.15
N TYR A 542 13.01 -18.62 -1.98
CA TYR A 542 12.54 -19.38 -0.84
C TYR A 542 11.14 -18.95 -0.39
N SER A 543 10.87 -17.66 -0.36
CA SER A 543 9.56 -17.12 0.01
C SER A 543 8.46 -17.50 -0.99
N VAL A 544 8.79 -17.51 -2.28
CA VAL A 544 7.83 -17.80 -3.38
C VAL A 544 7.64 -19.30 -3.59
N HIS A 545 8.74 -20.06 -3.51
CA HIS A 545 8.77 -21.48 -3.93
C HIS A 545 9.04 -22.44 -2.77
N ARG A 546 8.73 -22.02 -1.59
CA ARG A 546 9.03 -22.70 -0.32
C ARG A 546 8.77 -24.21 -0.33
N PHE A 547 7.81 -24.67 -1.10
CA PHE A 547 7.41 -26.07 -1.19
C PHE A 547 7.58 -26.72 -2.56
N ALA A 548 7.23 -26.05 -3.63
CA ALA A 548 7.30 -26.66 -4.98
C ALA A 548 8.74 -26.97 -5.38
N LEU A 549 9.66 -26.05 -5.11
CA LEU A 549 11.06 -26.17 -5.48
C LEU A 549 11.96 -26.74 -4.38
N SER A 550 11.52 -26.76 -3.13
CA SER A 550 12.34 -27.23 -2.01
C SER A 550 12.67 -28.71 -2.10
N ARG A 551 11.74 -29.57 -2.53
CA ARG A 551 12.00 -31.00 -2.81
C ARG A 551 12.98 -31.18 -3.97
N GLN A 552 12.81 -30.41 -5.03
CA GLN A 552 13.69 -30.45 -6.20
C GLN A 552 15.09 -29.92 -5.86
N TYR A 553 15.17 -28.92 -4.98
CA TYR A 553 16.42 -28.35 -4.50
C TYR A 553 17.16 -29.24 -3.54
N LEU A 554 16.48 -29.87 -2.61
CA LEU A 554 17.11 -30.87 -1.73
C LEU A 554 17.71 -32.00 -2.54
N GLY A 555 17.04 -32.43 -3.63
CA GLY A 555 17.60 -33.41 -4.56
C GLY A 555 18.84 -32.91 -5.31
N SER A 556 18.85 -31.65 -5.76
CA SER A 556 20.00 -31.06 -6.46
C SER A 556 21.18 -30.73 -5.54
N LEU A 557 20.91 -30.41 -4.26
CA LEU A 557 21.92 -30.19 -3.24
C LEU A 557 22.58 -31.46 -2.74
N ALA A 558 21.87 -32.58 -2.75
CA ALA A 558 22.43 -33.86 -2.37
C ALA A 558 23.65 -34.25 -3.24
N GLY A 559 23.73 -33.72 -4.48
CA GLY A 559 24.86 -33.90 -5.37
C GLY A 559 25.95 -32.81 -5.29
N TYR A 560 25.76 -31.77 -4.49
CA TYR A 560 26.74 -30.70 -4.34
C TYR A 560 27.68 -30.97 -3.14
N LEU A 561 28.86 -31.43 -3.44
CA LEU A 561 29.94 -31.62 -2.46
C LEU A 561 31.02 -30.57 -2.72
N PRO A 562 31.17 -29.56 -1.86
CA PRO A 562 32.31 -28.64 -1.93
C PRO A 562 33.63 -29.39 -1.86
N PRO A 563 34.70 -28.93 -2.50
CA PRO A 563 35.98 -29.58 -2.49
C PRO A 563 36.61 -29.62 -1.11
N ASP A 564 36.40 -28.59 -0.28
CA ASP A 564 36.96 -28.52 1.08
C ASP A 564 36.13 -29.38 2.07
N PRO A 565 36.76 -30.25 2.89
CA PRO A 565 36.07 -31.04 3.91
C PRO A 565 35.31 -30.20 4.95
N ALA A 566 35.83 -29.03 5.35
CA ALA A 566 35.17 -28.14 6.28
C ALA A 566 33.87 -27.56 5.66
N ASP A 567 33.91 -27.19 4.40
CA ASP A 567 32.77 -26.70 3.66
C ASP A 567 31.71 -27.80 3.41
N ARG A 568 32.11 -29.05 3.24
CA ARG A 568 31.21 -30.21 3.15
C ARG A 568 30.39 -30.41 4.42
N GLN A 569 31.04 -30.28 5.60
CA GLN A 569 30.36 -30.41 6.88
C GLN A 569 29.39 -29.26 7.11
N ALA A 570 29.78 -28.04 6.75
CA ALA A 570 28.90 -26.86 6.80
C ALA A 570 27.70 -27.00 5.84
N ALA A 571 27.94 -27.48 4.63
CA ALA A 571 26.87 -27.73 3.64
C ALA A 571 25.89 -28.82 4.13
N SER A 572 26.39 -29.89 4.76
CA SER A 572 25.54 -30.94 5.33
C SER A 572 24.68 -30.44 6.49
N ARG A 573 25.24 -29.62 7.39
CA ARG A 573 24.47 -28.97 8.49
C ARG A 573 23.38 -28.04 7.93
N ALA A 574 23.71 -27.24 6.95
CA ALA A 574 22.77 -26.33 6.30
C ALA A 574 21.62 -27.07 5.60
N GLN A 575 21.92 -28.21 4.94
CA GLN A 575 20.90 -29.08 4.35
C GLN A 575 19.97 -29.69 5.40
N ALA A 576 20.51 -30.15 6.53
CA ALA A 576 19.72 -30.71 7.62
C ALA A 576 18.81 -29.65 8.25
N GLN A 577 19.33 -28.42 8.42
CA GLN A 577 18.52 -27.29 8.91
C GLN A 577 17.42 -26.90 7.93
N LEU A 578 17.73 -26.84 6.64
CA LEU A 578 16.73 -26.56 5.60
C LEU A 578 15.63 -27.61 5.58
N ARG A 579 15.97 -28.91 5.65
CA ARG A 579 14.97 -29.99 5.77
C ARG A 579 14.04 -29.75 6.96
N ARG A 580 14.60 -29.47 8.13
CA ARG A 580 13.81 -29.23 9.35
C ARG A 580 12.83 -28.08 9.17
N VAL A 581 13.29 -26.94 8.61
CA VAL A 581 12.45 -25.76 8.35
C VAL A 581 11.34 -26.10 7.35
N LEU A 582 11.66 -26.88 6.30
CA LEU A 582 10.68 -27.30 5.30
C LEU A 582 9.63 -28.26 5.88
N ASP A 583 10.05 -29.18 6.74
CA ASP A 583 9.13 -30.12 7.42
C ASP A 583 8.24 -29.40 8.43
N GLU A 584 8.75 -28.40 9.12
CA GLU A 584 7.96 -27.53 10.01
C GLU A 584 6.95 -26.72 9.23
N ASP A 585 7.34 -26.12 8.13
CA ASP A 585 6.46 -25.37 7.25
C ASP A 585 5.39 -26.25 6.61
N ALA A 586 5.75 -27.45 6.17
CA ALA A 586 4.80 -28.39 5.58
C ALA A 586 3.65 -28.74 6.53
N ARG A 587 3.90 -28.78 7.85
CA ARG A 587 2.86 -29.01 8.85
C ARG A 587 1.81 -27.90 8.90
N TYR A 588 2.23 -26.63 8.71
CA TYR A 588 1.32 -25.47 8.72
C TYR A 588 0.60 -25.24 7.41
N TRP A 589 1.24 -25.60 6.28
CA TRP A 589 0.77 -25.29 4.94
C TRP A 589 0.28 -26.51 4.17
N GLN A 590 0.25 -27.68 4.82
CA GLN A 590 -0.18 -28.93 4.22
C GLN A 590 -1.58 -28.83 3.63
N GLY A 591 -1.75 -29.28 2.40
CA GLY A 591 -3.00 -29.26 1.66
C GLY A 591 -3.30 -27.92 0.96
N TRP A 592 -2.69 -26.84 1.36
CA TRP A 592 -2.86 -25.56 0.68
C TRP A 592 -1.99 -25.50 -0.58
N TRP A 593 -0.70 -25.80 -0.44
CA TRP A 593 0.26 -25.85 -1.54
C TRP A 593 0.00 -26.95 -2.55
N GLN A 594 -0.59 -28.06 -2.14
CA GLN A 594 -0.94 -29.16 -3.04
C GLN A 594 -2.15 -28.84 -3.94
N ARG A 595 -2.98 -27.88 -3.55
CA ARG A 595 -4.17 -27.45 -4.31
C ARG A 595 -3.89 -26.32 -5.27
N HIS A 596 -2.78 -25.63 -5.07
CA HIS A 596 -2.38 -24.48 -5.84
C HIS A 596 -1.06 -24.81 -6.51
N ASP A 597 -1.13 -25.22 -7.78
CA ASP A 597 0.03 -25.04 -8.66
C ASP A 597 0.37 -23.56 -8.60
N TYR A 598 1.49 -23.25 -7.89
CA TYR A 598 1.98 -21.88 -7.76
C TYR A 598 2.59 -21.43 -9.05
N THR A 599 1.77 -21.37 -10.05
CA THR A 599 1.97 -20.45 -11.13
C THR A 599 1.50 -19.11 -10.63
N LEU A 600 2.41 -18.24 -10.28
CA LEU A 600 2.14 -16.83 -10.10
C LEU A 600 1.68 -16.32 -11.46
N ALA A 601 0.39 -16.52 -11.80
CA ALA A 601 -0.13 -16.32 -13.15
C ALA A 601 0.09 -14.88 -13.64
N PHE A 602 0.18 -13.91 -12.73
CA PHE A 602 0.57 -12.55 -13.03
C PHE A 602 2.09 -12.34 -13.07
N LEU A 603 2.86 -13.21 -12.45
CA LEU A 603 4.31 -13.08 -12.38
C LEU A 603 5.03 -13.92 -13.46
N GLY A 604 4.30 -14.65 -14.29
CA GLY A 604 4.84 -15.53 -15.33
C GLY A 604 5.82 -16.54 -14.76
N ASP A 605 5.45 -17.77 -14.79
CA ASP A 605 6.12 -18.82 -14.04
C ASP A 605 7.22 -19.50 -14.84
N ASP A 606 8.38 -18.87 -14.92
CA ASP A 606 9.59 -19.53 -15.40
C ASP A 606 10.56 -19.88 -14.27
N VAL A 607 10.18 -19.68 -13.03
CA VAL A 607 11.06 -19.99 -11.91
C VAL A 607 11.23 -21.51 -11.75
N ALA A 608 10.30 -22.29 -12.27
CA ALA A 608 10.38 -23.74 -12.29
C ALA A 608 11.08 -24.31 -13.53
N GLY A 609 11.39 -23.51 -14.55
CA GLY A 609 11.97 -23.98 -15.80
C GLY A 609 10.98 -24.81 -16.63
N GLU A 610 9.71 -24.76 -16.29
CA GLU A 610 8.63 -25.21 -17.14
C GLU A 610 8.04 -23.99 -17.80
N SER A 611 8.08 -23.93 -19.10
CA SER A 611 7.35 -23.00 -19.93
C SER A 611 5.85 -23.30 -19.79
N GLY A 612 5.32 -23.05 -18.61
CA GLY A 612 3.90 -22.93 -18.45
C GLY A 612 3.48 -21.70 -19.25
N ASP A 613 2.66 -21.87 -20.24
CA ASP A 613 1.85 -20.79 -20.77
C ASP A 613 0.99 -20.27 -19.61
N GLY A 614 1.64 -19.53 -18.72
CA GLY A 614 0.98 -18.86 -17.61
C GLY A 614 -0.22 -18.15 -18.19
N ALA A 615 -1.39 -18.40 -17.63
CA ALA A 615 -2.61 -17.76 -18.09
C ALA A 615 -2.44 -16.25 -17.95
N VAL A 616 -1.76 -15.65 -18.89
CA VAL A 616 -1.74 -14.23 -19.09
C VAL A 616 -3.20 -13.86 -19.20
N VAL A 617 -3.73 -13.10 -18.25
CA VAL A 617 -4.96 -12.35 -18.49
C VAL A 617 -4.76 -11.75 -19.88
N PRO A 618 -5.63 -12.01 -20.85
CA PRO A 618 -5.35 -11.71 -22.23
C PRO A 618 -4.87 -10.27 -22.33
N GLN A 619 -3.59 -10.07 -22.58
CA GLN A 619 -2.95 -8.76 -22.55
C GLN A 619 -3.64 -7.81 -23.53
N PHE A 620 -4.21 -8.39 -24.56
CA PHE A 620 -4.90 -7.66 -25.60
C PHE A 620 -6.23 -7.06 -25.11
N GLU A 621 -7.03 -7.82 -24.38
CA GLU A 621 -8.30 -7.35 -23.80
C GLU A 621 -8.04 -6.30 -22.73
N LEU A 622 -7.01 -6.45 -21.92
CA LEU A 622 -6.59 -5.43 -20.97
C LEU A 622 -6.16 -4.14 -21.66
N VAL A 623 -5.42 -4.22 -22.76
CA VAL A 623 -5.03 -3.06 -23.57
C VAL A 623 -6.26 -2.37 -24.17
N ILE A 624 -7.20 -3.12 -24.74
CA ILE A 624 -8.45 -2.55 -25.29
C ILE A 624 -9.25 -1.86 -24.18
N LEU A 625 -9.45 -2.53 -23.03
CA LEU A 625 -10.17 -1.97 -21.90
C LEU A 625 -9.46 -0.73 -21.37
N PHE A 626 -8.13 -0.75 -21.29
CA PHE A 626 -7.30 0.41 -20.90
C PHE A 626 -7.51 1.59 -21.85
N LEU A 627 -7.44 1.37 -23.15
CA LEU A 627 -7.65 2.41 -24.17
C LEU A 627 -9.07 2.96 -24.12
N ALA A 628 -10.07 2.11 -23.94
CA ALA A 628 -11.47 2.52 -23.81
C ALA A 628 -11.68 3.39 -22.58
N LEU A 629 -11.11 2.98 -21.42
CA LEU A 629 -11.21 3.72 -20.17
C LEU A 629 -10.43 5.04 -20.22
N MET A 630 -9.26 5.05 -20.87
CA MET A 630 -8.51 6.28 -21.13
C MET A 630 -9.29 7.24 -22.02
N GLY A 631 -9.92 6.72 -23.08
CA GLY A 631 -10.80 7.51 -23.95
C GLY A 631 -11.99 8.11 -23.21
N ALA A 632 -12.63 7.35 -22.32
CA ALA A 632 -13.73 7.83 -21.47
C ALA A 632 -13.24 8.91 -20.50
N LEU A 633 -12.10 8.69 -19.84
CA LEU A 633 -11.48 9.64 -18.91
C LEU A 633 -11.14 10.96 -19.62
N LEU A 634 -10.49 10.90 -20.79
CA LEU A 634 -10.14 12.09 -21.58
C LEU A 634 -11.39 12.85 -22.07
N ARG A 635 -12.47 12.13 -22.44
CA ARG A 635 -13.75 12.75 -22.82
C ARG A 635 -14.35 13.52 -21.65
N GLU A 636 -14.40 12.92 -20.45
CA GLU A 636 -14.89 13.56 -19.23
C GLU A 636 -14.04 14.75 -18.77
N MET A 637 -12.75 14.73 -19.09
CA MET A 637 -11.81 15.79 -18.75
C MET A 637 -11.84 16.97 -19.70
N ARG A 638 -12.53 16.88 -20.84
CA ARG A 638 -12.68 18.02 -21.76
C ARG A 638 -13.31 19.20 -21.03
N PRO A 639 -12.78 20.41 -21.18
CA PRO A 639 -13.40 21.60 -20.62
C PRO A 639 -14.80 21.74 -21.20
N ALA A 640 -15.79 21.95 -20.34
CA ALA A 640 -17.13 22.31 -20.81
C ALA A 640 -17.03 23.52 -21.75
N PRO A 641 -17.74 23.51 -22.90
CA PRO A 641 -17.75 24.66 -23.79
C PRO A 641 -18.14 25.90 -22.99
N PRO A 642 -17.51 27.06 -23.26
CA PRO A 642 -17.81 28.28 -22.54
C PRO A 642 -19.32 28.52 -22.60
N ARG A 643 -19.97 28.56 -21.43
CA ARG A 643 -21.37 28.95 -21.35
C ARG A 643 -21.45 30.33 -22.01
N ARG A 644 -22.13 30.40 -23.15
CA ARG A 644 -22.51 31.70 -23.74
C ARG A 644 -23.24 32.44 -22.62
N LEU A 645 -22.62 33.48 -22.11
CA LEU A 645 -23.34 34.39 -21.20
C LEU A 645 -24.62 34.82 -21.94
N PRO A 646 -25.77 34.77 -21.29
CA PRO A 646 -26.97 35.32 -21.88
C PRO A 646 -26.64 36.77 -22.30
N GLN A 647 -26.81 37.06 -23.55
CA GLN A 647 -26.61 38.42 -24.06
C GLN A 647 -27.49 39.33 -23.18
N ARG A 648 -26.86 40.29 -22.53
CA ARG A 648 -27.62 41.31 -21.78
C ARG A 648 -28.61 41.92 -22.78
N PRO A 649 -29.92 41.96 -22.46
CA PRO A 649 -30.85 42.65 -23.29
C PRO A 649 -30.37 44.09 -23.52
N PRO A 650 -30.51 44.63 -24.73
CA PRO A 650 -30.06 45.98 -25.01
C PRO A 650 -30.71 46.93 -24.02
N SER A 651 -29.90 47.69 -23.31
CA SER A 651 -30.36 48.71 -22.36
C SER A 651 -31.30 49.66 -23.13
N ARG A 652 -32.58 49.70 -22.77
CA ARG A 652 -33.48 50.73 -23.23
C ARG A 652 -32.86 52.08 -22.84
N ARG A 653 -32.23 52.73 -23.81
CA ARG A 653 -31.92 54.16 -23.70
C ARG A 653 -33.24 54.87 -23.43
N SER A 654 -33.44 55.36 -22.22
CA SER A 654 -34.47 56.34 -21.89
C SER A 654 -34.23 57.56 -22.75
N ARG A 655 -35.09 57.77 -23.74
CA ARG A 655 -35.25 59.09 -24.36
C ARG A 655 -35.77 60.02 -23.26
N ARG A 656 -34.96 60.96 -22.85
CA ARG A 656 -35.32 62.31 -22.43
C ARG A 656 -34.24 63.23 -22.91
#